data_ceaeca2a9f492b1aebe96de74917d65d
#
_entry.id   ceaeca2a9f492b1aebe96de74917d65d
#
_cell.length_a   1.000
_cell.length_b   1.000
_cell.length_c   1.000
_cell.angle_alpha   90.00
_cell.angle_beta   90.00
_cell.angle_gamma   90.00
#
_symmetry.space_group_name_H-M   'P 1'
#
loop_
_entity.id
_entity.type
_entity.pdbx_description
1 polymer ?
#
loop_
_entity_poly.entity_id
_entity_poly.type
_entity_poly.pdbx_seq_one_letter_code
_entity_poly.pdbx_strand_id
1 'polypeptide(L)'
;MLPMPTRCAASLITTGSSLRLATSPKPLLKPLKSWPFAMTETHASSQNLPDTLTAAQAVAAGVDFAELDVSSAGLFWNEYRPEDGACRIWHWYVNSKRCLTPQGFSVRSRVYEYGGGSFCLADDAVVFVNERDQQLYRQALDASVPVALTQGDKRYGGVFFSNGQVLAVEEDHNTHRLVAINLADGQRVLLAEGADFYASPIVSANGKRLAWIEWQRPHQPWTRSRLMCAAKQDDGQWGVAVCIAGDGAEESLQQPRFDARSRLYCLTDRAGFWQPWGETPSGFAALPAASADHASAPWQLGSCTWLPINDGYLASWSQDGSGVLGLCQADGSTEDFSVGYSRFRSLAVDEEFVYCIAASAVSTAAVLAISRADHSVHVLAGGGSPLPAELISRPQALCYPSGGAEAYGYFYPAMTGAQKPPLVVFIHGGPTSACYPVLDPRIQYWTHRGFAVADLNYRGSSGYGRAYRQGLHLTWGVADVQDACAVVTHLAERGLIDEQQAFIRGGSAGGYTTLCALAFEDVFRAGASLYGVSDPVALAKATHKLEGDYLDWLIGDPVTDIERYEARTPLLHANLISVPVIFFQGELDAVVVPEQTRAMLKALQDNGIKTEGHFYPDEHHGFRKAHNQADALEKEWRFYREVLDQAV
;
A
#
# COMPACT_ATOMS: atom_id res chain seq x y z
N MET A 1 6.50 43.49 50.78
CA MET A 1 5.87 43.42 52.13
C MET A 1 5.01 42.18 52.14
N LEU A 2 5.47 41.15 52.88
CA LEU A 2 4.74 39.97 53.36
C LEU A 2 3.64 40.47 54.39
N PRO A 3 2.66 39.63 54.78
CA PRO A 3 2.96 38.30 55.33
C PRO A 3 1.96 37.15 55.01
N MET A 4 2.44 35.92 55.11
CA MET A 4 1.65 34.78 55.59
C MET A 4 1.31 34.93 57.09
N PRO A 5 0.29 34.24 57.61
CA PRO A 5 0.51 33.07 58.50
C PRO A 5 -0.61 31.99 58.36
N THR A 6 -0.60 30.82 58.84
CA THR A 6 -0.06 29.91 59.85
C THR A 6 -0.91 28.64 59.88
N ARG A 7 -0.30 27.56 60.19
CA ARG A 7 -0.84 26.21 60.41
C ARG A 7 -1.88 26.13 61.53
N CYS A 8 -2.83 25.21 61.43
CA CYS A 8 -3.26 24.42 62.57
C CYS A 8 -3.65 22.99 62.17
N ALA A 9 -3.38 22.06 63.06
CA ALA A 9 -3.28 20.61 62.85
C ALA A 9 -4.54 19.84 63.32
N ALA A 10 -4.69 18.65 62.76
CA ALA A 10 -5.11 17.38 63.29
C ALA A 10 -6.58 17.14 63.73
N SER A 11 -7.21 16.15 63.10
CA SER A 11 -7.54 14.91 63.83
C SER A 11 -7.99 13.77 62.87
N LEU A 12 -7.48 12.60 63.13
CA LEU A 12 -7.83 11.33 62.48
C LEU A 12 -9.26 10.91 62.80
N ILE A 13 -9.99 10.40 61.79
CA ILE A 13 -10.95 9.34 61.96
C ILE A 13 -10.83 8.42 60.73
N THR A 14 -10.46 7.16 60.97
CA THR A 14 -10.40 6.03 60.07
C THR A 14 -11.81 5.48 59.80
N THR A 15 -12.20 5.42 58.52
CA THR A 15 -13.14 4.38 58.07
C THR A 15 -12.68 3.91 56.68
N GLY A 16 -12.32 2.65 56.62
CA GLY A 16 -11.88 1.99 55.37
C GLY A 16 -13.04 1.80 54.41
N SER A 17 -12.79 2.18 53.17
CA SER A 17 -13.47 1.64 52.02
C SER A 17 -12.45 1.57 50.85
N SER A 18 -12.13 0.36 50.50
CA SER A 18 -11.23 0.03 49.37
C SER A 18 -11.83 0.48 48.06
N LEU A 19 -11.30 1.56 47.51
CA LEU A 19 -11.48 1.91 46.09
C LEU A 19 -10.63 0.94 45.27
N ARG A 20 -11.29 -0.02 44.61
CA ARG A 20 -10.70 -0.80 43.54
C ARG A 20 -10.45 0.17 42.36
N LEU A 21 -9.18 0.42 42.02
CA LEU A 21 -8.77 0.98 40.76
C LEU A 21 -9.29 0.06 39.65
N ALA A 22 -10.18 0.58 38.82
CA ALA A 22 -10.59 -0.07 37.59
C ALA A 22 -9.39 -0.10 36.66
N THR A 23 -8.78 -1.26 36.52
CA THR A 23 -7.80 -1.56 35.48
C THR A 23 -8.54 -1.54 34.15
N SER A 24 -8.13 -0.68 33.23
CA SER A 24 -8.56 -0.72 31.84
C SER A 24 -8.37 -2.14 31.27
N PRO A 25 -9.33 -2.66 30.49
CA PRO A 25 -9.16 -3.96 29.87
C PRO A 25 -8.01 -3.88 28.87
N LYS A 26 -6.96 -4.67 29.08
CA LYS A 26 -5.97 -4.98 28.05
C LYS A 26 -6.73 -5.63 26.89
N PRO A 27 -6.48 -5.26 25.63
CA PRO A 27 -7.03 -6.00 24.51
C PRO A 27 -6.48 -7.43 24.57
N LEU A 28 -7.38 -8.38 24.79
CA LEU A 28 -7.12 -9.81 24.66
C LEU A 28 -6.99 -10.12 23.15
N LEU A 29 -5.79 -9.91 22.60
CA LEU A 29 -5.39 -10.64 21.41
C LEU A 29 -5.33 -12.11 21.81
N LYS A 30 -6.29 -12.90 21.34
CA LYS A 30 -6.20 -14.35 21.46
C LYS A 30 -4.94 -14.77 20.69
N PRO A 31 -4.04 -15.58 21.27
CA PRO A 31 -2.91 -16.09 20.53
C PRO A 31 -3.47 -16.85 19.32
N LEU A 32 -2.97 -16.49 18.13
CA LEU A 32 -3.20 -17.23 16.90
C LEU A 32 -2.91 -18.70 17.20
N LYS A 33 -3.89 -19.58 17.00
CA LYS A 33 -3.72 -21.01 17.19
C LYS A 33 -2.53 -21.42 16.32
N SER A 34 -1.51 -21.99 16.95
CA SER A 34 -0.42 -22.64 16.27
C SER A 34 -1.00 -23.68 15.30
N TRP A 35 -0.92 -23.40 14.01
CA TRP A 35 -1.28 -24.38 12.99
C TRP A 35 -0.28 -25.51 13.07
N PRO A 36 -0.73 -26.78 13.13
CA PRO A 36 0.17 -27.90 13.03
C PRO A 36 0.79 -27.88 11.63
N PHE A 37 2.11 -27.74 11.58
CA PHE A 37 2.87 -28.00 10.37
C PHE A 37 2.64 -29.46 9.97
N ALA A 38 1.73 -29.70 9.05
CA ALA A 38 1.70 -30.96 8.34
C ALA A 38 2.87 -30.92 7.33
N MET A 39 4.00 -31.46 7.72
CA MET A 39 5.08 -31.80 6.80
C MET A 39 4.54 -32.87 5.83
N THR A 40 4.03 -32.46 4.69
CA THR A 40 3.98 -33.35 3.54
C THR A 40 5.40 -33.41 3.00
N GLU A 41 6.13 -34.47 3.36
CA GLU A 41 7.38 -34.86 2.72
C GLU A 41 7.07 -35.17 1.24
N THR A 42 7.16 -34.16 0.39
CA THR A 42 7.34 -34.37 -1.03
C THR A 42 8.84 -34.42 -1.29
N HIS A 43 9.43 -35.61 -1.18
CA HIS A 43 10.71 -35.91 -1.83
C HIS A 43 10.53 -35.72 -3.35
N ALA A 44 10.78 -34.50 -3.84
CA ALA A 44 11.00 -34.30 -5.25
C ALA A 44 12.39 -34.88 -5.57
N SER A 45 12.38 -36.03 -6.24
CA SER A 45 13.57 -36.56 -6.92
C SER A 45 14.12 -35.48 -7.85
N SER A 46 15.46 -35.41 -7.96
CA SER A 46 16.19 -34.51 -8.87
C SER A 46 15.90 -34.87 -10.34
N GLN A 47 14.69 -34.59 -10.78
CA GLN A 47 14.31 -34.60 -12.20
C GLN A 47 14.56 -33.19 -12.73
N ASN A 48 15.20 -33.08 -13.89
CA ASN A 48 15.43 -31.87 -14.66
C ASN A 48 14.16 -31.00 -14.61
N LEU A 49 14.20 -29.89 -13.81
CA LEU A 49 13.14 -28.91 -13.86
C LEU A 49 13.08 -28.37 -15.30
N PRO A 50 11.88 -28.29 -15.90
CA PRO A 50 11.71 -27.63 -17.19
C PRO A 50 12.23 -26.22 -17.11
N ASP A 51 12.69 -25.65 -18.21
CA ASP A 51 13.34 -24.34 -18.37
C ASP A 51 13.00 -23.35 -17.25
N THR A 52 13.99 -23.05 -16.44
CA THR A 52 13.84 -22.13 -15.30
C THR A 52 13.21 -20.81 -15.76
N LEU A 53 12.17 -20.35 -15.06
CA LEU A 53 11.51 -19.05 -15.30
C LEU A 53 12.57 -17.96 -15.50
N THR A 54 12.68 -17.40 -16.71
CA THR A 54 13.64 -16.31 -16.97
C THR A 54 13.18 -15.01 -16.31
N ALA A 55 14.11 -14.07 -16.07
CA ALA A 55 13.76 -12.75 -15.54
C ALA A 55 12.76 -12.02 -16.44
N ALA A 56 12.91 -12.13 -17.76
CA ALA A 56 11.97 -11.55 -18.72
C ALA A 56 10.57 -12.18 -18.62
N GLN A 57 10.45 -13.50 -18.45
CA GLN A 57 9.16 -14.18 -18.25
C GLN A 57 8.53 -13.81 -16.90
N ALA A 58 9.32 -13.71 -15.84
CA ALA A 58 8.84 -13.30 -14.52
C ALA A 58 8.26 -11.88 -14.55
N VAL A 59 8.91 -10.95 -15.25
CA VAL A 59 8.44 -9.58 -15.39
C VAL A 59 7.25 -9.47 -16.35
N ALA A 60 7.27 -10.17 -17.48
CA ALA A 60 6.16 -10.16 -18.45
C ALA A 60 4.84 -10.68 -17.85
N ALA A 61 4.90 -11.56 -16.87
CA ALA A 61 3.73 -12.03 -16.12
C ALA A 61 3.17 -10.97 -15.14
N GLY A 62 3.84 -9.84 -14.98
CA GLY A 62 3.49 -8.76 -14.06
C GLY A 62 2.44 -7.77 -14.59
N VAL A 63 1.47 -8.21 -15.43
CA VAL A 63 0.28 -7.41 -15.75
C VAL A 63 -0.44 -7.07 -14.45
N ASP A 64 -0.79 -5.80 -14.26
CA ASP A 64 -1.49 -5.36 -13.06
C ASP A 64 -2.67 -4.43 -13.42
N PHE A 65 -3.55 -4.25 -12.46
CA PHE A 65 -4.77 -3.47 -12.59
C PHE A 65 -4.82 -2.41 -11.48
N ALA A 66 -5.15 -1.18 -11.82
CA ALA A 66 -5.18 -0.11 -10.84
C ALA A 66 -6.56 0.02 -10.19
N GLU A 67 -7.59 0.15 -11.00
CA GLU A 67 -8.94 0.51 -10.60
C GLU A 67 -9.97 -0.18 -11.49
N LEU A 68 -11.19 -0.37 -10.97
CA LEU A 68 -12.34 -0.76 -11.76
C LEU A 68 -13.60 -0.03 -11.31
N ASP A 69 -14.57 0.08 -12.19
CA ASP A 69 -15.89 0.65 -11.91
C ASP A 69 -16.94 0.04 -12.84
N VAL A 70 -18.22 0.03 -12.42
CA VAL A 70 -19.33 -0.59 -13.12
C VAL A 70 -20.49 0.38 -13.30
N SER A 71 -21.14 0.34 -14.45
CA SER A 71 -22.38 1.06 -14.75
C SER A 71 -23.33 0.20 -15.59
N SER A 72 -24.47 0.72 -15.98
CA SER A 72 -25.37 0.06 -16.94
C SER A 72 -24.73 -0.20 -18.31
N ALA A 73 -23.63 0.51 -18.63
CA ALA A 73 -22.86 0.29 -19.85
C ALA A 73 -21.86 -0.88 -19.75
N GLY A 74 -21.70 -1.48 -18.57
CA GLY A 74 -20.79 -2.60 -18.32
C GLY A 74 -19.70 -2.30 -17.30
N LEU A 75 -18.71 -3.19 -17.24
CA LEU A 75 -17.54 -3.07 -16.36
C LEU A 75 -16.38 -2.40 -17.10
N PHE A 76 -15.70 -1.52 -16.39
CA PHE A 76 -14.51 -0.82 -16.85
C PHE A 76 -13.36 -1.04 -15.87
N TRP A 77 -12.13 -1.20 -16.38
CA TRP A 77 -10.94 -1.27 -15.53
C TRP A 77 -9.74 -0.61 -16.17
N ASN A 78 -8.83 -0.13 -15.34
CA ASN A 78 -7.55 0.44 -15.74
C ASN A 78 -6.46 -0.62 -15.60
N GLU A 79 -5.87 -1.02 -16.74
CA GLU A 79 -4.91 -2.11 -16.87
C GLU A 79 -3.53 -1.55 -17.21
N TYR A 80 -2.54 -1.92 -16.42
CA TYR A 80 -1.13 -1.65 -16.65
C TYR A 80 -0.49 -2.76 -17.50
N ARG A 81 0.29 -2.36 -18.49
CA ARG A 81 1.07 -3.25 -19.36
C ARG A 81 2.56 -2.99 -19.21
N PRO A 82 3.35 -3.99 -18.78
CA PRO A 82 4.80 -3.82 -18.61
C PRO A 82 5.55 -3.65 -19.93
N GLU A 83 4.99 -4.04 -21.07
CA GLU A 83 5.63 -3.97 -22.39
C GLU A 83 5.95 -2.52 -22.78
N ASP A 84 5.06 -1.59 -22.53
CA ASP A 84 5.23 -0.16 -22.82
C ASP A 84 5.08 0.74 -21.59
N GLY A 85 4.82 0.18 -20.42
CA GLY A 85 4.65 0.88 -19.15
C GLY A 85 3.38 1.73 -19.07
N ALA A 86 2.44 1.59 -20.02
CA ALA A 86 1.23 2.39 -20.09
C ALA A 86 0.05 1.76 -19.34
N CYS A 87 -0.86 2.62 -18.88
CA CYS A 87 -2.14 2.23 -18.30
C CYS A 87 -3.27 2.55 -19.28
N ARG A 88 -4.22 1.63 -19.45
CA ARG A 88 -5.32 1.78 -20.40
C ARG A 88 -6.64 1.32 -19.80
N ILE A 89 -7.72 2.03 -20.13
CA ILE A 89 -9.09 1.63 -19.77
C ILE A 89 -9.58 0.57 -20.74
N TRP A 90 -9.99 -0.55 -20.18
CA TRP A 90 -10.69 -1.61 -20.86
C TRP A 90 -12.17 -1.59 -20.48
N HIS A 91 -13.02 -1.98 -21.40
CA HIS A 91 -14.45 -2.06 -21.25
C HIS A 91 -14.94 -3.48 -21.59
N TRP A 92 -15.71 -4.05 -20.68
CA TRP A 92 -16.37 -5.34 -20.87
C TRP A 92 -17.91 -5.16 -20.81
N TYR A 93 -18.57 -5.62 -21.84
CA TYR A 93 -20.01 -5.59 -21.96
C TYR A 93 -20.52 -6.74 -22.83
N VAL A 94 -21.55 -7.50 -22.36
CA VAL A 94 -22.18 -8.61 -23.08
C VAL A 94 -21.12 -9.57 -23.70
N ASN A 95 -20.22 -10.09 -22.87
CA ASN A 95 -19.14 -11.02 -23.26
C ASN A 95 -18.15 -10.48 -24.31
N SER A 96 -18.10 -9.19 -24.53
CA SER A 96 -17.16 -8.51 -25.40
C SER A 96 -16.22 -7.61 -24.60
N LYS A 97 -14.94 -7.67 -24.90
CA LYS A 97 -13.89 -6.85 -24.26
C LYS A 97 -13.17 -6.00 -25.30
N ARG A 98 -13.04 -4.71 -25.05
CA ARG A 98 -12.28 -3.78 -25.89
C ARG A 98 -11.46 -2.79 -25.09
N CYS A 99 -10.31 -2.40 -25.62
CA CYS A 99 -9.54 -1.26 -25.09
C CYS A 99 -10.18 0.04 -25.56
N LEU A 100 -10.52 0.94 -24.61
CA LEU A 100 -11.06 2.26 -24.94
C LEU A 100 -9.98 3.29 -25.16
N THR A 101 -8.91 3.25 -24.35
CA THR A 101 -7.83 4.26 -24.41
C THR A 101 -7.05 4.10 -25.71
N PRO A 102 -7.05 5.11 -26.61
CA PRO A 102 -6.30 5.04 -27.86
C PRO A 102 -4.80 5.13 -27.64
N GLN A 103 -4.04 4.74 -28.66
CA GLN A 103 -2.59 4.85 -28.66
C GLN A 103 -2.15 6.31 -28.43
N GLY A 104 -1.11 6.52 -27.62
CA GLY A 104 -0.58 7.84 -27.26
C GLY A 104 -1.16 8.41 -25.96
N PHE A 105 -2.16 7.76 -25.38
CA PHE A 105 -2.70 8.08 -24.05
C PHE A 105 -2.32 6.99 -23.03
N SER A 106 -2.15 7.41 -21.78
CA SER A 106 -1.96 6.53 -20.63
C SER A 106 -2.75 7.09 -19.44
N VAL A 107 -3.54 6.25 -18.79
CA VAL A 107 -4.48 6.66 -17.75
C VAL A 107 -3.82 6.56 -16.38
N ARG A 108 -3.26 7.67 -15.90
CA ARG A 108 -2.58 7.73 -14.62
C ARG A 108 -2.50 9.15 -14.06
N SER A 109 -2.93 9.32 -12.83
CA SER A 109 -2.68 10.53 -12.05
C SER A 109 -1.29 10.50 -11.41
N ARG A 110 -0.71 11.68 -11.16
CA ARG A 110 0.49 11.89 -10.35
C ARG A 110 0.25 12.88 -9.21
N VAL A 111 -0.99 13.12 -8.84
CA VAL A 111 -1.30 13.90 -7.64
C VAL A 111 -0.59 13.28 -6.45
N TYR A 112 0.10 14.10 -5.64
CA TYR A 112 0.92 13.65 -4.51
C TYR A 112 2.07 12.70 -4.91
N GLU A 113 2.49 12.66 -6.17
CA GLU A 113 3.43 11.74 -6.81
C GLU A 113 2.92 10.28 -6.94
N TYR A 114 2.03 9.82 -6.07
CA TYR A 114 1.50 8.45 -6.04
C TYR A 114 0.21 8.25 -6.87
N GLY A 115 -0.54 9.32 -7.10
CA GLY A 115 -1.72 9.32 -7.97
C GLY A 115 -2.88 8.52 -7.41
N GLY A 116 -3.58 7.82 -8.32
CA GLY A 116 -4.79 7.05 -8.05
C GLY A 116 -6.09 7.83 -8.28
N GLY A 117 -7.22 7.13 -8.36
CA GLY A 117 -8.48 7.70 -8.79
C GLY A 117 -8.34 8.34 -10.16
N SER A 118 -7.80 7.58 -11.12
CA SER A 118 -7.37 8.12 -12.42
C SER A 118 -8.47 8.15 -13.45
N PHE A 119 -9.60 7.49 -13.21
CA PHE A 119 -10.78 7.57 -14.06
C PHE A 119 -12.08 7.45 -13.27
N CYS A 120 -13.17 7.91 -13.86
CA CYS A 120 -14.54 7.67 -13.42
C CYS A 120 -15.48 7.49 -14.61
N LEU A 121 -16.64 6.89 -14.36
CA LEU A 121 -17.68 6.73 -15.35
C LEU A 121 -18.62 7.94 -15.31
N ALA A 122 -18.88 8.53 -16.46
CA ALA A 122 -19.95 9.49 -16.71
C ALA A 122 -21.07 8.79 -17.48
N ASP A 123 -22.24 9.44 -17.65
CA ASP A 123 -23.45 8.82 -18.22
C ASP A 123 -23.18 8.07 -19.55
N ASP A 124 -22.44 8.71 -20.47
CA ASP A 124 -22.16 8.21 -21.83
C ASP A 124 -20.66 8.18 -22.15
N ALA A 125 -19.80 8.37 -21.16
CA ALA A 125 -18.38 8.56 -21.35
C ALA A 125 -17.55 8.02 -20.17
N VAL A 126 -16.26 7.87 -20.40
CA VAL A 126 -15.25 7.81 -19.34
C VAL A 126 -14.55 9.17 -19.24
N VAL A 127 -14.26 9.59 -18.02
CA VAL A 127 -13.38 10.73 -17.77
C VAL A 127 -12.12 10.22 -17.10
N PHE A 128 -10.96 10.63 -17.58
CA PHE A 128 -9.70 10.13 -17.07
C PHE A 128 -8.59 11.19 -17.04
N VAL A 129 -7.60 10.96 -16.20
CA VAL A 129 -6.35 11.74 -16.15
C VAL A 129 -5.37 11.13 -17.15
N ASN A 130 -4.89 11.92 -18.10
CA ASN A 130 -3.84 11.47 -19.00
C ASN A 130 -2.46 11.65 -18.35
N GLU A 131 -1.67 10.60 -18.30
CA GLU A 131 -0.36 10.57 -17.61
C GLU A 131 0.62 11.63 -18.13
N ARG A 132 0.57 11.92 -19.42
CA ARG A 132 1.55 12.78 -20.11
C ARG A 132 1.50 14.23 -19.67
N ASP A 133 0.28 14.78 -19.54
CA ASP A 133 0.02 16.20 -19.26
C ASP A 133 -0.75 16.43 -17.96
N GLN A 134 -1.17 15.35 -17.29
CA GLN A 134 -1.94 15.36 -16.04
C GLN A 134 -3.29 16.05 -16.14
N GLN A 135 -3.82 16.25 -17.36
CA GLN A 135 -5.10 16.89 -17.59
C GLN A 135 -6.25 15.87 -17.63
N LEU A 136 -7.45 16.36 -17.36
CA LEU A 136 -8.70 15.59 -17.46
C LEU A 136 -9.15 15.55 -18.93
N TYR A 137 -9.48 14.34 -19.38
CA TYR A 137 -10.04 14.08 -20.72
C TYR A 137 -11.38 13.35 -20.58
N ARG A 138 -12.34 13.73 -21.43
CA ARG A 138 -13.59 13.00 -21.66
C ARG A 138 -13.48 12.19 -22.94
N GLN A 139 -13.84 10.93 -22.87
CA GLN A 139 -13.94 10.05 -24.03
C GLN A 139 -15.32 9.41 -24.04
N ALA A 140 -16.13 9.72 -25.06
CA ALA A 140 -17.42 9.05 -25.25
C ALA A 140 -17.23 7.55 -25.51
N LEU A 141 -18.18 6.72 -25.05
CA LEU A 141 -18.06 5.27 -25.19
C LEU A 141 -18.08 4.78 -26.63
N ASP A 142 -18.68 5.55 -27.54
CA ASP A 142 -18.72 5.29 -28.99
C ASP A 142 -17.61 5.97 -29.77
N ALA A 143 -16.88 6.91 -29.18
CA ALA A 143 -15.85 7.71 -29.82
C ALA A 143 -14.45 7.20 -29.55
N SER A 144 -13.55 7.39 -30.49
CA SER A 144 -12.15 6.97 -30.38
C SER A 144 -11.21 8.05 -29.84
N VAL A 145 -11.59 9.33 -29.95
CA VAL A 145 -10.69 10.45 -29.61
C VAL A 145 -11.10 11.12 -28.31
N PRO A 146 -10.26 11.05 -27.27
CA PRO A 146 -10.46 11.81 -26.03
C PRO A 146 -10.38 13.31 -26.26
N VAL A 147 -11.23 14.09 -25.59
CA VAL A 147 -11.27 15.55 -25.63
C VAL A 147 -10.84 16.10 -24.27
N ALA A 148 -9.86 17.01 -24.26
CA ALA A 148 -9.38 17.64 -23.03
C ALA A 148 -10.48 18.52 -22.40
N LEU A 149 -10.73 18.33 -21.10
CA LEU A 149 -11.61 19.15 -20.28
C LEU A 149 -10.86 20.26 -19.55
N THR A 150 -9.57 20.04 -19.29
CA THR A 150 -8.69 20.98 -18.59
C THR A 150 -7.41 21.22 -19.36
N GLN A 151 -6.71 22.32 -19.05
CA GLN A 151 -5.46 22.70 -19.65
C GLN A 151 -4.57 23.42 -18.61
N GLY A 152 -3.26 23.37 -18.78
CA GLY A 152 -2.29 24.06 -17.94
C GLY A 152 -1.36 23.10 -17.19
N ASP A 153 -0.80 23.56 -16.07
CA ASP A 153 0.26 22.85 -15.33
C ASP A 153 -0.24 22.14 -14.08
N LYS A 154 -1.56 22.20 -13.81
CA LYS A 154 -2.16 21.55 -12.66
C LYS A 154 -2.29 20.05 -12.89
N ARG A 155 -2.26 19.29 -11.78
CA ARG A 155 -2.50 17.85 -11.79
C ARG A 155 -3.86 17.55 -11.17
N TYR A 156 -4.50 16.48 -11.65
CA TYR A 156 -5.81 16.04 -11.17
C TYR A 156 -5.77 14.56 -10.77
N GLY A 157 -6.57 14.18 -9.76
CA GLY A 157 -6.70 12.80 -9.31
C GLY A 157 -7.89 12.60 -8.37
N GLY A 158 -8.17 11.35 -7.98
CA GLY A 158 -9.32 11.06 -7.11
C GLY A 158 -10.63 11.49 -7.74
N VAL A 159 -10.81 11.24 -9.04
CA VAL A 159 -11.96 11.71 -9.81
C VAL A 159 -13.26 11.00 -9.43
N PHE A 160 -14.37 11.75 -9.39
CA PHE A 160 -15.70 11.25 -9.09
C PHE A 160 -16.74 12.01 -9.92
N PHE A 161 -17.59 11.29 -10.64
CA PHE A 161 -18.65 11.91 -11.46
C PHE A 161 -19.95 12.10 -10.68
N SER A 162 -20.56 13.27 -10.79
CA SER A 162 -21.89 13.55 -10.27
C SER A 162 -22.56 14.68 -11.03
N ASN A 163 -23.81 14.48 -11.48
CA ASN A 163 -24.67 15.52 -12.04
C ASN A 163 -24.00 16.38 -13.13
N GLY A 164 -23.38 15.74 -14.11
CA GLY A 164 -22.71 16.42 -15.24
C GLY A 164 -21.39 17.10 -14.90
N GLN A 165 -20.85 16.87 -13.72
CA GLN A 165 -19.56 17.39 -13.25
C GLN A 165 -18.64 16.27 -12.80
N VAL A 166 -17.34 16.45 -13.01
CA VAL A 166 -16.28 15.62 -12.38
C VAL A 166 -15.68 16.38 -11.23
N LEU A 167 -15.80 15.80 -10.04
CA LEU A 167 -15.09 16.25 -8.85
C LEU A 167 -13.68 15.67 -8.88
N ALA A 168 -12.69 16.44 -8.45
CA ALA A 168 -11.30 16.01 -8.42
C ALA A 168 -10.51 16.71 -7.31
N VAL A 169 -9.47 16.03 -6.85
CA VAL A 169 -8.35 16.70 -6.18
C VAL A 169 -7.52 17.41 -7.25
N GLU A 170 -7.34 18.70 -7.09
CA GLU A 170 -6.47 19.53 -7.93
C GLU A 170 -5.20 19.85 -7.16
N GLU A 171 -4.05 19.56 -7.76
CA GLU A 171 -2.73 19.96 -7.28
C GLU A 171 -2.18 21.07 -8.16
N ASP A 172 -1.91 22.21 -7.54
CA ASP A 172 -1.30 23.39 -8.16
C ASP A 172 -0.02 23.69 -7.39
N HIS A 173 1.09 23.08 -7.82
CA HIS A 173 2.37 23.10 -7.09
C HIS A 173 2.17 22.56 -5.65
N ASN A 174 2.36 23.40 -4.64
CA ASN A 174 2.19 23.03 -3.24
C ASN A 174 0.78 23.32 -2.68
N THR A 175 -0.15 23.78 -3.51
CA THR A 175 -1.52 24.07 -3.10
C THR A 175 -2.46 23.01 -3.61
N HIS A 176 -3.27 22.45 -2.71
CA HIS A 176 -4.25 21.42 -3.05
C HIS A 176 -5.66 21.95 -2.82
N ARG A 177 -6.60 21.53 -3.66
CA ARG A 177 -8.01 21.95 -3.62
C ARG A 177 -8.92 20.80 -4.02
N LEU A 178 -10.16 20.87 -3.61
CA LEU A 178 -11.24 20.13 -4.26
C LEU A 178 -11.94 21.02 -5.27
N VAL A 179 -12.11 20.50 -6.46
CA VAL A 179 -12.74 21.21 -7.57
C VAL A 179 -13.81 20.35 -8.25
N ALA A 180 -14.76 20.99 -8.91
CA ALA A 180 -15.66 20.36 -9.87
C ALA A 180 -15.39 20.96 -11.26
N ILE A 181 -15.35 20.09 -12.27
CA ILE A 181 -15.19 20.46 -13.69
C ILE A 181 -16.47 20.05 -14.40
N ASN A 182 -17.14 21.01 -15.03
CA ASN A 182 -18.35 20.77 -15.81
C ASN A 182 -17.99 20.05 -17.12
N LEU A 183 -18.68 18.94 -17.42
CA LEU A 183 -18.39 18.13 -18.60
C LEU A 183 -18.79 18.80 -19.93
N ALA A 184 -19.71 19.75 -19.90
CA ALA A 184 -20.21 20.39 -21.13
C ALA A 184 -19.29 21.51 -21.64
N ASP A 185 -18.67 22.27 -20.75
CA ASP A 185 -17.88 23.46 -21.08
C ASP A 185 -16.52 23.57 -20.42
N GLY A 186 -16.15 22.59 -19.56
CA GLY A 186 -14.89 22.59 -18.82
C GLY A 186 -14.82 23.63 -17.68
N GLN A 187 -15.95 24.31 -17.35
CA GLN A 187 -15.93 25.30 -16.29
C GLN A 187 -15.53 24.67 -14.95
N ARG A 188 -14.52 25.30 -14.32
CA ARG A 188 -13.97 24.90 -13.03
C ARG A 188 -14.67 25.64 -11.88
N VAL A 189 -15.14 24.92 -10.89
CA VAL A 189 -15.73 25.45 -9.65
C VAL A 189 -14.90 24.97 -8.47
N LEU A 190 -14.54 25.87 -7.56
CA LEU A 190 -13.88 25.55 -6.31
C LEU A 190 -14.91 24.96 -5.32
N LEU A 191 -14.61 23.81 -4.74
CA LEU A 191 -15.46 23.13 -3.76
C LEU A 191 -14.90 23.28 -2.34
N ALA A 192 -13.59 23.11 -2.15
CA ALA A 192 -12.92 23.29 -0.87
C ALA A 192 -11.45 23.69 -1.05
N GLU A 193 -10.97 24.56 -0.14
CA GLU A 193 -9.57 24.95 -0.01
C GLU A 193 -9.23 25.23 1.46
N GLY A 194 -7.93 25.36 1.79
CA GLY A 194 -7.46 25.70 3.14
C GLY A 194 -6.90 24.51 3.93
N ALA A 195 -7.21 23.27 3.54
CA ALA A 195 -6.48 22.10 4.03
C ALA A 195 -5.21 21.87 3.20
N ASP A 196 -4.21 21.20 3.81
CA ASP A 196 -2.99 20.85 3.10
C ASP A 196 -3.23 19.77 2.05
N PHE A 197 -4.17 18.84 2.32
CA PHE A 197 -4.46 17.71 1.45
C PHE A 197 -5.92 17.31 1.46
N TYR A 198 -6.38 16.73 0.36
CA TYR A 198 -7.74 16.26 0.12
C TYR A 198 -7.77 14.88 -0.51
N ALA A 199 -8.81 14.11 -0.23
CA ALA A 199 -9.06 12.83 -0.87
C ALA A 199 -10.55 12.50 -0.96
N SER A 200 -10.90 11.64 -1.92
CA SER A 200 -12.19 10.96 -2.02
C SER A 200 -13.41 11.89 -1.97
N PRO A 201 -13.50 12.94 -2.80
CA PRO A 201 -14.71 13.74 -2.90
C PRO A 201 -15.86 12.88 -3.45
N ILE A 202 -17.00 12.90 -2.78
CA ILE A 202 -18.21 12.17 -3.18
C ILE A 202 -19.45 13.01 -2.97
N VAL A 203 -20.47 12.76 -3.78
CA VAL A 203 -21.79 13.38 -3.67
C VAL A 203 -22.85 12.32 -3.37
N SER A 204 -23.79 12.64 -2.49
CA SER A 204 -24.90 11.75 -2.17
C SER A 204 -25.82 11.50 -3.37
N ALA A 205 -26.53 10.36 -3.40
CA ALA A 205 -27.41 9.97 -4.49
C ALA A 205 -28.48 11.02 -4.83
N ASN A 206 -28.95 11.77 -3.84
CA ASN A 206 -29.91 12.87 -4.04
C ASN A 206 -29.28 14.20 -4.46
N GLY A 207 -27.94 14.25 -4.63
CA GLY A 207 -27.20 15.45 -5.03
C GLY A 207 -27.11 16.57 -3.99
N LYS A 208 -27.54 16.33 -2.73
CA LYS A 208 -27.69 17.37 -1.69
C LYS A 208 -26.56 17.43 -0.68
N ARG A 209 -25.66 16.45 -0.68
CA ARG A 209 -24.53 16.37 0.26
C ARG A 209 -23.25 16.08 -0.50
N LEU A 210 -22.19 16.82 -0.16
CA LEU A 210 -20.81 16.61 -0.62
C LEU A 210 -19.98 16.18 0.59
N ALA A 211 -19.23 15.11 0.49
CA ALA A 211 -18.32 14.69 1.55
C ALA A 211 -16.91 14.42 0.98
N TRP A 212 -15.90 14.56 1.83
CA TRP A 212 -14.51 14.30 1.47
C TRP A 212 -13.66 14.01 2.70
N ILE A 213 -12.45 13.50 2.47
CA ILE A 213 -11.39 13.41 3.49
C ILE A 213 -10.41 14.55 3.29
N GLU A 214 -9.94 15.15 4.40
CA GLU A 214 -8.86 16.12 4.40
C GLU A 214 -7.93 15.92 5.58
N TRP A 215 -6.69 16.40 5.45
CA TRP A 215 -5.74 16.40 6.56
C TRP A 215 -4.76 17.57 6.44
N GLN A 216 -4.11 17.85 7.56
CA GLN A 216 -3.15 18.95 7.69
C GLN A 216 -1.77 18.41 8.00
N ARG A 217 -0.75 19.09 7.53
CA ARG A 217 0.63 18.88 7.99
C ARG A 217 0.73 19.09 9.51
N PRO A 218 1.58 18.34 10.21
CA PRO A 218 2.57 17.37 9.72
C PRO A 218 2.02 15.95 9.57
N HIS A 219 0.71 15.74 9.67
CA HIS A 219 0.09 14.42 9.67
C HIS A 219 0.06 13.77 8.28
N GLN A 220 0.17 12.44 8.29
CA GLN A 220 -0.10 11.60 7.13
C GLN A 220 -1.55 11.11 7.14
N PRO A 221 -2.16 10.75 6.01
CA PRO A 221 -3.56 10.34 5.97
C PRO A 221 -3.84 9.06 6.79
N TRP A 222 -2.82 8.24 7.03
CA TRP A 222 -2.89 7.04 7.89
C TRP A 222 -2.56 7.30 9.37
N THR A 223 -2.20 8.51 9.74
CA THR A 223 -2.01 8.91 11.14
C THR A 223 -3.18 9.72 11.66
N ARG A 224 -3.59 10.77 10.93
CA ARG A 224 -4.69 11.64 11.32
C ARG A 224 -5.32 12.30 10.11
N SER A 225 -6.65 12.19 9.99
CA SER A 225 -7.43 12.85 8.95
C SER A 225 -8.84 13.18 9.45
N ARG A 226 -9.62 13.94 8.66
CA ARG A 226 -10.97 14.36 9.00
C ARG A 226 -11.94 14.00 7.88
N LEU A 227 -13.14 13.61 8.26
CA LEU A 227 -14.28 13.46 7.36
C LEU A 227 -15.11 14.75 7.38
N MET A 228 -15.18 15.42 6.25
CA MET A 228 -15.92 16.68 6.07
C MET A 228 -17.19 16.43 5.27
N CYS A 229 -18.23 17.21 5.54
CA CYS A 229 -19.47 17.17 4.78
C CYS A 229 -20.06 18.58 4.64
N ALA A 230 -20.53 18.93 3.43
CA ALA A 230 -21.26 20.16 3.13
C ALA A 230 -22.63 19.82 2.57
N ALA A 231 -23.64 20.59 2.96
CA ALA A 231 -25.00 20.50 2.39
C ALA A 231 -25.16 21.49 1.24
N LYS A 232 -25.90 21.09 0.20
CA LYS A 232 -26.26 21.96 -0.89
C LYS A 232 -27.38 22.93 -0.45
N GLN A 233 -27.19 24.22 -0.68
CA GLN A 233 -28.13 25.28 -0.33
C GLN A 233 -29.21 25.41 -1.42
N ASP A 234 -30.27 26.15 -1.14
CA ASP A 234 -31.39 26.37 -2.07
C ASP A 234 -30.97 27.14 -3.34
N ASP A 235 -29.89 27.93 -3.25
CA ASP A 235 -29.31 28.65 -4.38
C ASP A 235 -28.38 27.74 -5.25
N GLY A 236 -28.28 26.47 -4.90
CA GLY A 236 -27.45 25.49 -5.59
C GLY A 236 -25.98 25.50 -5.22
N GLN A 237 -25.53 26.39 -4.32
CA GLN A 237 -24.16 26.43 -3.83
C GLN A 237 -23.96 25.45 -2.66
N TRP A 238 -22.71 25.02 -2.44
CA TRP A 238 -22.36 24.24 -1.28
C TRP A 238 -22.23 25.15 -0.05
N GLY A 239 -22.90 24.80 1.03
CA GLY A 239 -22.82 25.51 2.30
C GLY A 239 -21.50 25.29 3.01
N VAL A 240 -21.40 25.84 4.22
CA VAL A 240 -20.20 25.67 5.08
C VAL A 240 -20.04 24.19 5.42
N ALA A 241 -18.84 23.66 5.21
CA ALA A 241 -18.50 22.30 5.55
C ALA A 241 -18.44 22.11 7.08
N VAL A 242 -18.94 21.00 7.55
CA VAL A 242 -18.83 20.56 8.96
C VAL A 242 -17.99 19.29 9.04
N CYS A 243 -17.20 19.19 10.11
CA CYS A 243 -16.46 17.98 10.41
C CYS A 243 -17.40 16.94 11.03
N ILE A 244 -17.53 15.78 10.39
CA ILE A 244 -18.36 14.68 10.86
C ILE A 244 -17.60 13.78 11.82
N ALA A 245 -16.30 13.57 11.56
CA ALA A 245 -15.41 12.75 12.39
C ALA A 245 -13.95 13.17 12.20
N GLY A 246 -13.10 12.89 13.19
CA GLY A 246 -11.66 13.16 13.15
C GLY A 246 -11.25 14.50 13.73
N ASP A 247 -12.18 15.35 14.17
CA ASP A 247 -11.83 16.63 14.80
C ASP A 247 -11.26 16.42 16.20
N GLY A 248 -10.01 16.86 16.41
CA GLY A 248 -9.31 16.71 17.68
C GLY A 248 -8.95 15.27 18.06
N ALA A 249 -9.19 14.28 17.20
CA ALA A 249 -8.95 12.87 17.47
C ALA A 249 -7.71 12.34 16.74
N GLU A 250 -7.01 11.39 17.37
CA GLU A 250 -5.91 10.64 16.79
C GLU A 250 -6.48 9.44 16.02
N GLU A 251 -7.10 9.69 14.87
CA GLU A 251 -7.69 8.66 14.02
C GLU A 251 -7.45 8.96 12.54
N SER A 252 -7.39 7.90 11.76
CA SER A 252 -7.32 7.93 10.30
C SER A 252 -8.68 7.54 9.73
N LEU A 253 -9.20 8.40 8.86
CA LEU A 253 -10.44 8.18 8.13
C LEU A 253 -10.15 8.10 6.64
N GLN A 254 -10.83 7.19 5.94
CA GLN A 254 -10.67 7.03 4.50
C GLN A 254 -11.93 6.46 3.85
N GLN A 255 -12.01 6.57 2.53
CA GLN A 255 -13.06 5.97 1.70
C GLN A 255 -14.48 6.31 2.19
N PRO A 256 -14.86 7.60 2.28
CA PRO A 256 -16.23 7.97 2.55
C PRO A 256 -17.16 7.41 1.47
N ARG A 257 -18.37 7.03 1.87
CA ARG A 257 -19.40 6.49 0.97
C ARG A 257 -20.78 7.00 1.39
N PHE A 258 -21.64 7.26 0.43
CA PHE A 258 -23.06 7.42 0.68
C PHE A 258 -23.80 6.15 0.27
N ASP A 259 -24.79 5.75 1.08
CA ASP A 259 -25.74 4.73 0.65
C ASP A 259 -26.87 5.32 -0.24
N ALA A 260 -27.74 4.47 -0.75
CA ALA A 260 -28.88 4.90 -1.58
C ALA A 260 -29.85 5.85 -0.85
N ARG A 261 -29.82 5.88 0.48
CA ARG A 261 -30.60 6.80 1.33
C ARG A 261 -29.86 8.07 1.69
N SER A 262 -28.67 8.28 1.09
CA SER A 262 -27.80 9.43 1.35
C SER A 262 -27.25 9.52 2.78
N ARG A 263 -27.17 8.41 3.51
CA ARG A 263 -26.45 8.32 4.78
C ARG A 263 -24.98 8.20 4.51
N LEU A 264 -24.16 8.90 5.30
CA LEU A 264 -22.72 8.95 5.13
C LEU A 264 -22.03 7.88 6.00
N TYR A 265 -21.06 7.22 5.41
CA TYR A 265 -20.21 6.21 6.03
C TYR A 265 -18.76 6.44 5.65
N CYS A 266 -17.81 5.87 6.43
CA CYS A 266 -16.40 5.78 6.06
C CYS A 266 -15.72 4.64 6.81
N LEU A 267 -14.46 4.37 6.44
CA LEU A 267 -13.57 3.56 7.26
C LEU A 267 -12.84 4.46 8.25
N THR A 268 -12.75 4.04 9.51
CA THR A 268 -11.93 4.71 10.53
C THR A 268 -11.23 3.69 11.43
N ASP A 269 -10.01 4.01 11.87
CA ASP A 269 -9.20 3.16 12.75
C ASP A 269 -9.31 3.51 14.24
N ARG A 270 -10.33 4.29 14.64
CA ARG A 270 -10.54 4.71 16.04
C ARG A 270 -10.70 3.54 17.02
N ALA A 271 -11.18 2.38 16.55
CA ALA A 271 -11.30 1.16 17.33
C ALA A 271 -10.08 0.23 17.22
N GLY A 272 -8.98 0.68 16.61
CA GLY A 272 -7.75 -0.08 16.45
C GLY A 272 -7.53 -0.67 15.05
N PHE A 273 -8.56 -0.80 14.24
CA PHE A 273 -8.51 -1.25 12.85
C PHE A 273 -9.35 -0.32 11.97
N TRP A 274 -9.00 -0.17 10.71
CA TRP A 274 -9.89 0.49 9.75
C TRP A 274 -11.14 -0.36 9.53
N GLN A 275 -12.24 0.06 10.13
CA GLN A 275 -13.53 -0.60 10.08
C GLN A 275 -14.61 0.35 9.59
N PRO A 276 -15.73 -0.16 9.02
CA PRO A 276 -16.85 0.68 8.59
C PRO A 276 -17.58 1.32 9.77
N TRP A 277 -17.79 2.63 9.67
CA TRP A 277 -18.60 3.44 10.58
C TRP A 277 -19.58 4.28 9.75
N GLY A 278 -20.72 4.62 10.33
CA GLY A 278 -21.74 5.36 9.61
C GLY A 278 -22.66 6.20 10.48
N GLU A 279 -23.40 7.07 9.84
CA GLU A 279 -24.41 7.91 10.47
C GLU A 279 -25.56 7.05 11.03
N THR A 280 -25.92 7.32 12.27
CA THR A 280 -27.09 6.79 12.94
C THR A 280 -27.89 7.94 13.57
N PRO A 281 -29.12 7.71 14.01
CA PRO A 281 -29.88 8.75 14.73
C PRO A 281 -29.18 9.27 16.00
N SER A 282 -28.27 8.49 16.59
CA SER A 282 -27.52 8.86 17.79
C SER A 282 -26.09 9.41 17.49
N GLY A 283 -25.73 9.58 16.21
CA GLY A 283 -24.43 10.08 15.79
C GLY A 283 -23.68 9.10 14.89
N PHE A 284 -22.35 9.20 14.84
CA PHE A 284 -21.49 8.37 14.00
C PHE A 284 -21.04 7.12 14.78
N ALA A 285 -21.42 5.92 14.33
CA ALA A 285 -21.22 4.68 15.06
C ALA A 285 -20.65 3.55 14.19
N ALA A 286 -20.00 2.57 14.84
CA ALA A 286 -19.47 1.38 14.19
C ALA A 286 -20.57 0.51 13.58
N LEU A 287 -20.32 -0.04 12.41
CA LEU A 287 -21.09 -1.16 11.88
C LEU A 287 -20.52 -2.49 12.43
N PRO A 288 -21.32 -3.57 12.46
CA PRO A 288 -20.78 -4.90 12.68
C PRO A 288 -19.68 -5.21 11.66
N ALA A 289 -18.48 -5.54 12.13
CA ALA A 289 -17.32 -5.77 11.27
C ALA A 289 -16.32 -6.73 11.92
N ALA A 290 -15.52 -7.41 11.10
CA ALA A 290 -14.38 -8.18 11.58
C ALA A 290 -13.37 -7.26 12.31
N SER A 291 -12.73 -7.77 13.37
CA SER A 291 -11.63 -7.06 14.07
C SER A 291 -10.35 -7.12 13.24
N ALA A 292 -10.36 -6.47 12.10
CA ALA A 292 -9.31 -6.49 11.08
C ALA A 292 -9.32 -5.20 10.25
N ASP A 293 -8.20 -4.88 9.59
CA ASP A 293 -8.14 -3.75 8.66
C ASP A 293 -8.92 -4.05 7.38
N HIS A 294 -9.92 -3.21 7.08
CA HIS A 294 -10.70 -3.24 5.84
C HIS A 294 -10.07 -2.37 4.74
N ALA A 295 -8.92 -1.79 4.99
CA ALA A 295 -8.13 -1.02 4.03
C ALA A 295 -6.65 -1.08 4.37
N SER A 296 -5.82 -0.67 3.42
CA SER A 296 -4.40 -0.37 3.61
C SER A 296 -4.18 1.13 3.80
N ALA A 297 -2.95 1.54 4.13
CA ALA A 297 -2.58 2.95 4.18
C ALA A 297 -2.86 3.63 2.82
N PRO A 298 -3.57 4.76 2.81
CA PRO A 298 -4.04 5.40 1.58
C PRO A 298 -2.94 6.26 0.92
N TRP A 299 -1.92 5.63 0.38
CA TRP A 299 -0.88 6.27 -0.43
C TRP A 299 -1.43 6.86 -1.73
N GLN A 300 -2.40 6.17 -2.31
CA GLN A 300 -3.04 6.54 -3.57
C GLN A 300 -4.48 6.97 -3.33
N LEU A 301 -4.95 7.88 -4.17
CA LEU A 301 -6.35 8.25 -4.24
C LEU A 301 -7.20 7.12 -4.86
N GLY A 302 -8.52 7.19 -4.77
CA GLY A 302 -9.44 6.30 -5.47
C GLY A 302 -9.54 4.88 -4.92
N SER A 303 -8.96 4.57 -3.76
CA SER A 303 -9.10 3.24 -3.14
C SER A 303 -10.57 2.88 -2.90
N CYS A 304 -10.93 1.63 -3.23
CA CYS A 304 -12.26 1.08 -3.01
C CYS A 304 -12.16 -0.34 -2.50
N THR A 305 -12.15 -0.52 -1.19
CA THR A 305 -12.07 -1.82 -0.51
C THR A 305 -13.36 -2.17 0.21
N TRP A 306 -14.35 -1.28 0.16
CA TRP A 306 -15.66 -1.50 0.74
C TRP A 306 -16.72 -0.62 0.05
N LEU A 307 -17.99 -1.09 0.06
CA LEU A 307 -19.15 -0.41 -0.53
C LEU A 307 -20.39 -0.69 0.33
N PRO A 308 -21.17 0.34 0.73
CA PRO A 308 -22.48 0.11 1.31
C PRO A 308 -23.42 -0.45 0.26
N ILE A 309 -24.25 -1.41 0.65
CA ILE A 309 -25.33 -2.00 -0.14
C ILE A 309 -26.63 -1.94 0.67
N ASN A 310 -27.77 -2.37 0.09
CA ASN A 310 -29.10 -2.11 0.67
C ASN A 310 -29.25 -2.52 2.15
N ASP A 311 -28.78 -3.68 2.56
CA ASP A 311 -28.95 -4.21 3.93
C ASP A 311 -27.62 -4.56 4.61
N GLY A 312 -26.53 -3.89 4.21
CA GLY A 312 -25.20 -4.14 4.74
C GLY A 312 -24.11 -3.48 3.93
N TYR A 313 -23.01 -4.18 3.74
CA TYR A 313 -21.89 -3.71 2.92
C TYR A 313 -21.08 -4.87 2.35
N LEU A 314 -20.48 -4.66 1.18
CA LEU A 314 -19.43 -5.49 0.61
C LEU A 314 -18.08 -4.93 1.08
N ALA A 315 -17.18 -5.78 1.54
CA ALA A 315 -15.83 -5.35 1.92
C ALA A 315 -14.79 -6.45 1.74
N SER A 316 -13.54 -6.02 1.63
CA SER A 316 -12.38 -6.88 1.83
C SER A 316 -11.65 -6.50 3.13
N TRP A 317 -11.09 -7.49 3.81
CA TRP A 317 -10.27 -7.28 5.00
C TRP A 317 -9.16 -8.34 5.09
N SER A 318 -8.16 -8.10 5.95
CA SER A 318 -7.08 -9.06 6.21
C SER A 318 -7.43 -9.91 7.43
N GLN A 319 -7.43 -11.23 7.27
CA GLN A 319 -7.67 -12.17 8.35
C GLN A 319 -6.64 -13.29 8.31
N ASP A 320 -5.95 -13.53 9.42
CA ASP A 320 -4.95 -14.59 9.58
C ASP A 320 -3.87 -14.56 8.46
N GLY A 321 -3.45 -13.35 8.05
CA GLY A 321 -2.47 -13.13 7.00
C GLY A 321 -2.99 -13.37 5.58
N SER A 322 -4.30 -13.50 5.37
CA SER A 322 -4.92 -13.65 4.05
C SER A 322 -6.05 -12.62 3.87
N GLY A 323 -6.27 -12.17 2.65
CA GLY A 323 -7.42 -11.33 2.32
C GLY A 323 -8.71 -12.16 2.27
N VAL A 324 -9.77 -11.57 2.79
CA VAL A 324 -11.15 -12.07 2.72
C VAL A 324 -11.99 -11.06 1.95
N LEU A 325 -12.89 -11.52 1.11
CA LEU A 325 -13.94 -10.72 0.49
C LEU A 325 -15.29 -11.21 1.01
N GLY A 326 -16.08 -10.34 1.60
CA GLY A 326 -17.35 -10.73 2.21
C GLY A 326 -18.43 -9.68 2.05
N LEU A 327 -19.66 -10.16 2.00
CA LEU A 327 -20.88 -9.40 2.05
C LEU A 327 -21.41 -9.46 3.49
N CYS A 328 -21.27 -8.35 4.20
CA CYS A 328 -21.60 -8.23 5.61
C CYS A 328 -23.02 -7.67 5.75
N GLN A 329 -23.89 -8.39 6.44
CA GLN A 329 -25.28 -8.01 6.71
C GLN A 329 -25.39 -7.12 7.95
N ALA A 330 -26.49 -6.40 8.07
CA ALA A 330 -26.74 -5.52 9.21
C ALA A 330 -26.84 -6.28 10.56
N ASP A 331 -27.14 -7.57 10.55
CA ASP A 331 -27.15 -8.44 11.74
C ASP A 331 -25.76 -8.96 12.14
N GLY A 332 -24.72 -8.61 11.36
CA GLY A 332 -23.34 -9.04 11.59
C GLY A 332 -22.98 -10.37 10.93
N SER A 333 -23.91 -11.04 10.27
CA SER A 333 -23.57 -12.23 9.46
C SER A 333 -22.78 -11.84 8.22
N THR A 334 -21.91 -12.75 7.76
CA THR A 334 -21.05 -12.52 6.60
C THR A 334 -21.18 -13.69 5.63
N GLU A 335 -21.38 -13.37 4.36
CA GLU A 335 -21.32 -14.29 3.25
C GLU A 335 -19.97 -14.17 2.55
N ASP A 336 -19.24 -15.29 2.41
CA ASP A 336 -17.87 -15.33 1.88
C ASP A 336 -17.87 -15.37 0.36
N PHE A 337 -17.22 -14.38 -0.26
CA PHE A 337 -16.97 -14.25 -1.69
C PHE A 337 -15.49 -14.42 -2.06
N SER A 338 -14.66 -14.94 -1.17
CA SER A 338 -13.19 -15.04 -1.40
C SER A 338 -12.82 -16.01 -2.50
N VAL A 339 -13.61 -17.06 -2.75
CA VAL A 339 -13.52 -18.03 -3.87
C VAL A 339 -12.09 -18.49 -4.21
N GLY A 340 -11.24 -18.65 -3.17
CA GLY A 340 -9.86 -19.13 -3.30
C GLY A 340 -8.82 -18.05 -3.62
N TYR A 341 -9.19 -16.79 -3.64
CA TYR A 341 -8.26 -15.66 -3.71
C TYR A 341 -7.87 -15.16 -2.31
N SER A 342 -6.72 -14.49 -2.21
CA SER A 342 -6.10 -14.08 -0.95
C SER A 342 -5.76 -12.59 -0.86
N ARG A 343 -6.05 -11.82 -1.92
CA ARG A 343 -5.95 -10.36 -1.94
C ARG A 343 -7.05 -9.80 -2.81
N PHE A 344 -7.74 -8.77 -2.30
CA PHE A 344 -8.83 -8.09 -3.01
C PHE A 344 -8.65 -6.58 -2.94
N ARG A 345 -8.97 -5.91 -4.02
CA ARG A 345 -8.94 -4.44 -4.13
C ARG A 345 -9.85 -3.95 -5.23
N SER A 346 -10.19 -2.68 -5.20
CA SER A 346 -11.03 -2.01 -6.20
C SER A 346 -12.34 -2.77 -6.43
N LEU A 347 -13.26 -2.66 -5.45
CA LEU A 347 -14.53 -3.38 -5.46
C LEU A 347 -15.58 -2.59 -6.25
N ALA A 348 -16.43 -3.29 -6.99
CA ALA A 348 -17.68 -2.78 -7.52
C ALA A 348 -18.77 -3.86 -7.42
N VAL A 349 -20.03 -3.49 -7.52
CA VAL A 349 -21.15 -4.43 -7.36
C VAL A 349 -22.36 -3.94 -8.16
N ASP A 350 -23.05 -4.87 -8.80
CA ASP A 350 -24.37 -4.67 -9.39
C ASP A 350 -25.37 -5.72 -8.85
N GLU A 351 -26.49 -5.90 -9.52
CA GLU A 351 -27.52 -6.85 -9.11
C GLU A 351 -27.08 -8.31 -9.26
N GLU A 352 -26.23 -8.62 -10.25
CA GLU A 352 -25.82 -9.98 -10.62
C GLU A 352 -24.45 -10.37 -10.10
N PHE A 353 -23.50 -9.42 -10.02
CA PHE A 353 -22.10 -9.71 -9.74
C PHE A 353 -21.48 -8.82 -8.67
N VAL A 354 -20.52 -9.40 -7.97
CA VAL A 354 -19.45 -8.69 -7.26
C VAL A 354 -18.24 -8.65 -8.19
N TYR A 355 -17.68 -7.47 -8.41
CA TYR A 355 -16.49 -7.27 -9.21
C TYR A 355 -15.32 -6.87 -8.31
N CYS A 356 -14.14 -7.40 -8.59
CA CYS A 356 -12.93 -7.02 -7.86
C CYS A 356 -11.68 -7.25 -8.70
N ILE A 357 -10.60 -6.59 -8.31
CA ILE A 357 -9.25 -6.99 -8.67
C ILE A 357 -8.76 -7.93 -7.58
N ALA A 358 -8.43 -9.18 -7.92
CA ALA A 358 -8.01 -10.18 -6.95
C ALA A 358 -6.75 -10.91 -7.39
N ALA A 359 -5.98 -11.43 -6.44
CA ALA A 359 -4.82 -12.29 -6.67
C ALA A 359 -4.82 -13.43 -5.66
N SER A 360 -4.16 -14.54 -6.00
CA SER A 360 -4.05 -15.72 -5.14
C SER A 360 -2.61 -16.19 -5.01
N ALA A 361 -2.38 -17.17 -4.16
CA ALA A 361 -1.06 -17.82 -4.02
C ALA A 361 -0.59 -18.55 -5.30
N VAL A 362 -1.48 -18.75 -6.27
CA VAL A 362 -1.20 -19.55 -7.49
C VAL A 362 -1.56 -18.83 -8.79
N SER A 363 -2.10 -17.61 -8.70
CA SER A 363 -2.44 -16.79 -9.87
C SER A 363 -2.06 -15.33 -9.64
N THR A 364 -1.60 -14.67 -10.69
CA THR A 364 -1.35 -13.24 -10.70
C THR A 364 -2.66 -12.46 -10.59
N ALA A 365 -2.58 -11.12 -10.49
CA ALA A 365 -3.75 -10.27 -10.41
C ALA A 365 -4.73 -10.50 -11.57
N ALA A 366 -6.02 -10.51 -11.26
CA ALA A 366 -7.12 -10.71 -12.18
C ALA A 366 -8.25 -9.73 -11.93
N VAL A 367 -8.98 -9.35 -12.98
CA VAL A 367 -10.30 -8.72 -12.88
C VAL A 367 -11.33 -9.84 -12.86
N LEU A 368 -12.11 -9.92 -11.79
CA LEU A 368 -13.11 -10.97 -11.57
C LEU A 368 -14.52 -10.40 -11.60
N ALA A 369 -15.45 -11.18 -12.14
CA ALA A 369 -16.87 -11.09 -11.87
C ALA A 369 -17.31 -12.37 -11.12
N ILE A 370 -17.79 -12.21 -9.89
CA ILE A 370 -18.23 -13.30 -9.02
C ILE A 370 -19.76 -13.23 -8.92
N SER A 371 -20.44 -14.25 -9.38
CA SER A 371 -21.90 -14.34 -9.35
C SER A 371 -22.42 -14.27 -7.91
N ARG A 372 -23.39 -13.39 -7.66
CA ARG A 372 -24.04 -13.26 -6.34
C ARG A 372 -25.03 -14.41 -6.06
N ALA A 373 -25.42 -15.16 -7.09
CA ALA A 373 -26.38 -16.25 -6.95
C ALA A 373 -25.74 -17.58 -6.55
N ASP A 374 -24.55 -17.88 -7.08
CA ASP A 374 -23.92 -19.21 -6.93
C ASP A 374 -22.41 -19.17 -6.71
N HIS A 375 -21.83 -17.98 -6.54
CA HIS A 375 -20.39 -17.70 -6.38
C HIS A 375 -19.51 -18.24 -7.53
N SER A 376 -20.09 -18.50 -8.69
CA SER A 376 -19.30 -18.83 -9.88
C SER A 376 -18.40 -17.64 -10.29
N VAL A 377 -17.15 -17.95 -10.70
CA VAL A 377 -16.12 -16.95 -10.98
C VAL A 377 -15.88 -16.86 -12.48
N HIS A 378 -15.96 -15.64 -12.99
CA HIS A 378 -15.57 -15.31 -14.37
C HIS A 378 -14.30 -14.43 -14.31
N VAL A 379 -13.18 -14.94 -14.84
CA VAL A 379 -11.95 -14.18 -15.00
C VAL A 379 -12.04 -13.38 -16.31
N LEU A 380 -12.13 -12.07 -16.21
CA LEU A 380 -12.33 -11.18 -17.35
C LEU A 380 -10.99 -10.69 -17.94
N ALA A 381 -9.97 -10.56 -17.09
CA ALA A 381 -8.60 -10.19 -17.48
C ALA A 381 -7.61 -10.69 -16.45
N GLY A 382 -6.35 -10.90 -16.85
CA GLY A 382 -5.29 -11.37 -15.97
C GLY A 382 -5.48 -12.81 -15.47
N GLY A 383 -5.04 -13.07 -14.22
CA GLY A 383 -5.20 -14.35 -13.54
C GLY A 383 -4.34 -15.49 -14.10
N GLY A 384 -3.39 -15.18 -14.95
CA GLY A 384 -2.44 -16.15 -15.46
C GLY A 384 -1.42 -16.58 -14.42
N SER A 385 -0.74 -17.69 -14.69
CA SER A 385 0.46 -18.10 -14.00
C SER A 385 1.56 -18.43 -15.01
N PRO A 386 2.79 -17.95 -14.82
CA PRO A 386 3.91 -18.32 -15.67
C PRO A 386 4.40 -19.76 -15.43
N LEU A 387 3.88 -20.42 -14.39
CA LEU A 387 4.29 -21.74 -13.93
C LEU A 387 3.08 -22.65 -13.72
N PRO A 388 3.21 -23.97 -13.91
CA PRO A 388 2.26 -24.96 -13.42
C PRO A 388 2.10 -24.86 -11.88
N ALA A 389 0.91 -25.16 -11.38
CA ALA A 389 0.55 -24.97 -9.96
C ALA A 389 1.43 -25.79 -8.99
N GLU A 390 1.92 -26.94 -9.41
CA GLU A 390 2.84 -27.82 -8.67
C GLU A 390 4.28 -27.30 -8.59
N LEU A 391 4.64 -26.34 -9.45
CA LEU A 391 5.96 -25.70 -9.48
C LEU A 391 5.96 -24.32 -8.79
N ILE A 392 4.84 -23.91 -8.19
CA ILE A 392 4.75 -22.64 -7.49
C ILE A 392 5.17 -22.81 -6.02
N SER A 393 6.19 -22.07 -5.62
CA SER A 393 6.49 -21.87 -4.21
C SER A 393 5.39 -21.00 -3.58
N ARG A 394 4.58 -21.63 -2.72
CA ARG A 394 3.41 -20.97 -2.10
C ARG A 394 3.80 -20.21 -0.83
N PRO A 395 3.25 -19.00 -0.61
CA PRO A 395 3.48 -18.24 0.61
C PRO A 395 2.96 -18.99 1.85
N GLN A 396 3.79 -19.03 2.87
CA GLN A 396 3.44 -19.53 4.21
C GLN A 396 3.48 -18.35 5.16
N ALA A 397 2.39 -18.09 5.88
CA ALA A 397 2.31 -16.97 6.80
C ALA A 397 3.35 -17.12 7.93
N LEU A 398 4.06 -16.05 8.21
CA LEU A 398 5.04 -15.94 9.30
C LEU A 398 4.48 -15.06 10.42
N CYS A 399 4.68 -15.51 11.64
CA CYS A 399 4.59 -14.73 12.86
C CYS A 399 5.79 -15.14 13.74
N TYR A 400 6.63 -14.18 14.10
CA TYR A 400 7.87 -14.45 14.83
C TYR A 400 8.20 -13.33 15.84
N PRO A 401 8.90 -13.67 16.94
CA PRO A 401 9.29 -12.69 17.95
C PRO A 401 10.40 -11.77 17.42
N SER A 402 10.27 -10.48 17.67
CA SER A 402 11.27 -9.47 17.33
C SER A 402 11.21 -8.28 18.28
N GLY A 403 12.33 -7.91 18.90
CA GLY A 403 12.44 -6.72 19.74
C GLY A 403 11.39 -6.60 20.85
N GLY A 404 10.93 -7.73 21.40
CA GLY A 404 9.88 -7.77 22.43
C GLY A 404 8.44 -7.65 21.90
N ALA A 405 8.26 -7.68 20.60
CA ALA A 405 6.98 -7.69 19.89
C ALA A 405 6.90 -8.88 18.93
N GLU A 406 5.78 -9.02 18.23
CA GLU A 406 5.63 -9.93 17.09
C GLU A 406 5.84 -9.17 15.78
N ALA A 407 6.46 -9.83 14.82
CA ALA A 407 6.57 -9.36 13.43
C ALA A 407 5.98 -10.42 12.48
N TYR A 408 5.58 -9.97 11.28
CA TYR A 408 4.82 -10.78 10.35
C TYR A 408 5.44 -10.76 8.95
N GLY A 409 5.03 -11.71 8.11
CA GLY A 409 5.44 -11.79 6.72
C GLY A 409 5.00 -13.10 6.08
N TYR A 410 5.67 -13.44 4.99
CA TYR A 410 5.42 -14.70 4.26
C TYR A 410 6.74 -15.35 3.89
N PHE A 411 6.81 -16.66 4.12
CA PHE A 411 7.93 -17.50 3.72
C PHE A 411 7.60 -18.26 2.44
N TYR A 412 8.51 -18.24 1.49
CA TYR A 412 8.44 -18.97 0.23
C TYR A 412 9.60 -19.98 0.19
N PRO A 413 9.34 -21.28 0.31
CA PRO A 413 10.38 -22.31 0.25
C PRO A 413 11.11 -22.32 -1.11
N ALA A 414 12.40 -22.63 -1.10
CA ALA A 414 13.13 -22.89 -2.32
C ALA A 414 12.56 -24.13 -3.02
N MET A 415 12.44 -24.07 -4.35
CA MET A 415 11.93 -25.18 -5.18
C MET A 415 13.01 -26.15 -5.63
N THR A 416 14.26 -25.87 -5.38
CA THR A 416 15.41 -26.72 -5.70
C THR A 416 16.08 -27.24 -4.44
N GLY A 417 16.60 -28.45 -4.53
CA GLY A 417 16.95 -29.43 -3.54
C GLY A 417 18.02 -29.18 -2.47
N ALA A 418 18.36 -27.98 -2.07
CA ALA A 418 19.18 -27.77 -0.89
C ALA A 418 18.33 -27.96 0.38
N GLN A 419 18.79 -28.78 1.32
CA GLN A 419 18.09 -29.03 2.59
C GLN A 419 17.99 -27.75 3.45
N LYS A 420 18.99 -26.88 3.37
CA LYS A 420 19.02 -25.54 3.97
C LYS A 420 19.45 -24.55 2.88
N PRO A 421 18.51 -23.99 2.13
CA PRO A 421 18.82 -23.04 1.06
C PRO A 421 19.28 -21.69 1.61
N PRO A 422 20.00 -20.88 0.81
CA PRO A 422 20.19 -19.46 1.10
C PRO A 422 18.85 -18.74 1.15
N LEU A 423 18.77 -17.67 1.95
CA LEU A 423 17.59 -16.85 2.12
C LEU A 423 17.77 -15.48 1.48
N VAL A 424 16.74 -14.96 0.80
CA VAL A 424 16.65 -13.54 0.48
C VAL A 424 15.47 -12.93 1.27
N VAL A 425 15.78 -11.94 2.10
CA VAL A 425 14.78 -11.17 2.84
C VAL A 425 14.34 -9.98 1.99
N PHE A 426 13.04 -9.90 1.69
CA PHE A 426 12.41 -8.82 0.93
C PHE A 426 11.82 -7.81 1.89
N ILE A 427 12.16 -6.53 1.71
CA ILE A 427 11.67 -5.41 2.49
C ILE A 427 10.89 -4.47 1.57
N HIS A 428 9.58 -4.35 1.80
CA HIS A 428 8.75 -3.45 1.01
C HIS A 428 9.06 -1.97 1.30
N GLY A 429 8.73 -1.11 0.33
CA GLY A 429 8.80 0.35 0.48
C GLY A 429 7.63 0.93 1.29
N GLY A 430 7.57 2.23 1.33
CA GLY A 430 6.58 2.99 2.09
C GLY A 430 7.23 3.92 3.10
N PRO A 431 7.51 3.53 4.35
CA PRO A 431 7.45 2.20 4.97
C PRO A 431 6.06 1.73 5.40
N THR A 432 5.06 2.60 5.52
CA THR A 432 3.70 2.25 5.91
C THR A 432 2.95 1.64 4.70
N SER A 433 3.31 0.40 4.34
CA SER A 433 2.73 -0.37 3.23
C SER A 433 2.54 -1.84 3.66
N ALA A 434 2.40 -2.77 2.74
CA ALA A 434 2.32 -4.20 3.05
C ALA A 434 2.68 -5.09 1.85
N CYS A 435 3.18 -6.29 2.12
CA CYS A 435 3.20 -7.41 1.20
C CYS A 435 2.00 -8.37 1.45
N TYR A 436 1.70 -9.24 0.51
CA TYR A 436 0.50 -10.06 0.50
C TYR A 436 0.80 -11.50 0.06
N PRO A 437 0.00 -12.50 0.50
CA PRO A 437 0.21 -13.91 0.17
C PRO A 437 -0.30 -14.23 -1.24
N VAL A 438 0.40 -13.71 -2.25
CA VAL A 438 0.03 -13.86 -3.66
C VAL A 438 1.17 -14.44 -4.49
N LEU A 439 0.84 -14.92 -5.68
CA LEU A 439 1.84 -15.30 -6.66
C LEU A 439 2.58 -14.04 -7.15
N ASP A 440 3.81 -13.86 -6.71
CA ASP A 440 4.74 -12.90 -7.31
C ASP A 440 5.74 -13.66 -8.20
N PRO A 441 5.70 -13.48 -9.53
CA PRO A 441 6.62 -14.19 -10.42
C PRO A 441 8.10 -13.87 -10.17
N ARG A 442 8.42 -12.72 -9.58
CA ARG A 442 9.80 -12.36 -9.22
C ARG A 442 10.29 -13.16 -8.02
N ILE A 443 9.40 -13.45 -7.03
CA ILE A 443 9.71 -14.37 -5.94
C ILE A 443 9.90 -15.79 -6.49
N GLN A 444 9.06 -16.23 -7.44
CA GLN A 444 9.23 -17.52 -8.10
C GLN A 444 10.57 -17.63 -8.84
N TYR A 445 11.05 -16.55 -9.44
CA TYR A 445 12.37 -16.49 -10.06
C TYR A 445 13.49 -16.87 -9.07
N TRP A 446 13.43 -16.38 -7.84
CA TRP A 446 14.38 -16.72 -6.76
C TRP A 446 14.22 -18.15 -6.29
N THR A 447 13.00 -18.59 -6.01
CA THR A 447 12.76 -19.93 -5.45
C THR A 447 13.15 -21.04 -6.41
N HIS A 448 13.00 -20.84 -7.72
CA HIS A 448 13.47 -21.76 -8.76
C HIS A 448 15.00 -21.76 -8.95
N ARG A 449 15.70 -20.80 -8.36
CA ARG A 449 17.17 -20.71 -8.40
C ARG A 449 17.84 -21.10 -7.08
N GLY A 450 17.08 -21.78 -6.22
CA GLY A 450 17.60 -22.38 -5.00
C GLY A 450 17.66 -21.44 -3.80
N PHE A 451 17.02 -20.27 -3.86
CA PHE A 451 16.87 -19.38 -2.72
C PHE A 451 15.47 -19.55 -2.10
N ALA A 452 15.40 -19.58 -0.78
CA ALA A 452 14.16 -19.29 -0.09
C ALA A 452 13.96 -17.77 -0.02
N VAL A 453 12.71 -17.31 0.10
CA VAL A 453 12.38 -15.89 0.24
C VAL A 453 11.55 -15.67 1.51
N ALA A 454 11.87 -14.65 2.29
CA ALA A 454 11.02 -14.10 3.34
C ALA A 454 10.58 -12.70 2.92
N ASP A 455 9.29 -12.53 2.62
CA ASP A 455 8.69 -11.24 2.26
C ASP A 455 7.99 -10.67 3.48
N LEU A 456 8.52 -9.56 4.03
CA LEU A 456 8.18 -9.12 5.38
C LEU A 456 7.14 -8.02 5.41
N ASN A 457 6.22 -8.16 6.37
CA ASN A 457 5.40 -7.09 6.92
C ASN A 457 5.99 -6.66 8.26
N TYR A 458 7.13 -5.98 8.23
CA TYR A 458 7.80 -5.47 9.42
C TYR A 458 6.94 -4.47 10.20
N ARG A 459 7.26 -4.21 11.48
CA ARG A 459 6.55 -3.21 12.30
C ARG A 459 6.44 -1.88 11.56
N GLY A 460 5.25 -1.30 11.50
CA GLY A 460 4.90 -0.16 10.66
C GLY A 460 4.05 -0.52 9.44
N SER A 461 3.99 -1.79 9.04
CA SER A 461 3.18 -2.25 7.92
C SER A 461 1.67 -2.13 8.20
N SER A 462 0.88 -1.98 7.12
CA SER A 462 -0.58 -2.00 7.14
C SER A 462 -1.13 -3.42 7.23
N GLY A 463 -2.40 -3.57 7.65
CA GLY A 463 -3.10 -4.86 7.67
C GLY A 463 -3.07 -5.56 9.02
N TYR A 464 -2.40 -4.98 10.01
CA TYR A 464 -2.27 -5.51 11.37
C TYR A 464 -2.78 -4.53 12.44
N GLY A 465 -3.58 -3.57 12.04
CA GLY A 465 -4.17 -2.55 12.89
C GLY A 465 -3.26 -1.35 13.18
N ARG A 466 -3.87 -0.34 13.84
CA ARG A 466 -3.22 0.94 14.14
C ARG A 466 -1.99 0.78 15.02
N ALA A 467 -2.06 -0.06 16.06
CA ALA A 467 -0.95 -0.24 17.00
C ALA A 467 0.31 -0.79 16.30
N TYR A 468 0.13 -1.77 15.40
CA TYR A 468 1.22 -2.32 14.61
C TYR A 468 1.80 -1.29 13.63
N ARG A 469 0.94 -0.55 12.95
CA ARG A 469 1.33 0.54 12.04
C ARG A 469 2.11 1.63 12.77
N GLN A 470 1.72 1.97 14.01
CA GLN A 470 2.43 2.92 14.85
C GLN A 470 3.72 2.38 15.48
N GLY A 471 3.97 1.07 15.39
CA GLY A 471 5.20 0.44 15.88
C GLY A 471 6.48 0.96 15.25
N LEU A 472 6.40 1.72 14.16
CA LEU A 472 7.53 2.36 13.50
C LEU A 472 7.73 3.84 13.92
N HIS A 473 6.81 4.42 14.71
CA HIS A 473 6.92 5.81 15.16
C HIS A 473 8.23 6.03 15.94
N LEU A 474 9.04 6.97 15.48
CA LEU A 474 10.37 7.32 16.00
C LEU A 474 11.38 6.15 16.03
N THR A 475 11.09 5.03 15.37
CA THR A 475 11.93 3.81 15.41
C THR A 475 12.32 3.30 14.02
N TRP A 476 12.04 4.02 12.94
CA TRP A 476 12.47 3.67 11.60
C TRP A 476 14.00 3.60 11.51
N GLY A 477 14.53 2.58 10.86
CA GLY A 477 15.94 2.23 10.87
C GLY A 477 16.39 1.42 12.12
N VAL A 478 15.44 1.08 13.00
CA VAL A 478 15.69 0.24 14.19
C VAL A 478 14.71 -0.92 14.25
N ALA A 479 13.41 -0.66 14.37
CA ALA A 479 12.39 -1.69 14.51
C ALA A 479 12.27 -2.56 13.26
N ASP A 480 12.30 -1.95 12.09
CA ASP A 480 12.29 -2.60 10.77
C ASP A 480 13.56 -3.45 10.55
N VAL A 481 14.72 -2.95 10.97
CA VAL A 481 15.99 -3.69 10.93
C VAL A 481 15.97 -4.90 11.87
N GLN A 482 15.48 -4.72 13.10
CA GLN A 482 15.32 -5.83 14.05
C GLN A 482 14.43 -6.93 13.47
N ASP A 483 13.31 -6.55 12.84
CA ASP A 483 12.38 -7.50 12.25
C ASP A 483 13.02 -8.25 11.07
N ALA A 484 13.81 -7.57 10.25
CA ALA A 484 14.56 -8.16 9.14
C ALA A 484 15.63 -9.16 9.61
N CYS A 485 16.30 -8.88 10.72
CA CYS A 485 17.31 -9.78 11.29
C CYS A 485 16.65 -10.96 12.05
N ALA A 486 15.59 -10.70 12.80
CA ALA A 486 14.92 -11.72 13.60
C ALA A 486 14.30 -12.84 12.76
N VAL A 487 13.83 -12.55 11.53
CA VAL A 487 13.29 -13.59 10.63
C VAL A 487 14.35 -14.61 10.22
N VAL A 488 15.60 -14.18 10.03
CA VAL A 488 16.71 -15.07 9.67
C VAL A 488 16.92 -16.08 10.79
N THR A 489 17.08 -15.62 12.04
CA THR A 489 17.21 -16.47 13.21
C THR A 489 16.02 -17.42 13.35
N HIS A 490 14.80 -16.90 13.24
CA HIS A 490 13.58 -17.69 13.36
C HIS A 490 13.48 -18.85 12.34
N LEU A 491 13.83 -18.58 11.08
CA LEU A 491 13.81 -19.61 10.03
C LEU A 491 14.98 -20.60 10.16
N ALA A 492 16.16 -20.13 10.59
CA ALA A 492 17.32 -20.98 10.82
C ALA A 492 17.11 -21.96 12.00
N GLU A 493 16.54 -21.49 13.11
CA GLU A 493 16.18 -22.33 14.26
C GLU A 493 15.21 -23.46 13.91
N ARG A 494 14.35 -23.21 12.89
CA ARG A 494 13.44 -24.21 12.33
C ARG A 494 14.09 -25.13 11.29
N GLY A 495 15.36 -24.89 10.95
CA GLY A 495 16.12 -25.67 9.96
C GLY A 495 15.66 -25.43 8.51
N LEU A 496 14.97 -24.33 8.23
CA LEU A 496 14.36 -24.01 6.93
C LEU A 496 15.34 -23.31 5.97
N ILE A 497 16.39 -22.68 6.50
CA ILE A 497 17.40 -21.95 5.71
C ILE A 497 18.81 -22.14 6.34
N ASP A 498 19.83 -21.75 5.60
CA ASP A 498 21.19 -21.55 6.11
C ASP A 498 21.36 -20.09 6.59
N GLU A 499 21.47 -19.86 7.89
CA GLU A 499 21.60 -18.52 8.45
C GLU A 499 22.85 -17.77 7.98
N GLN A 500 23.91 -18.50 7.61
CA GLN A 500 25.14 -17.90 7.10
C GLN A 500 25.06 -17.50 5.62
N GLN A 501 23.95 -17.81 4.96
CA GLN A 501 23.68 -17.49 3.57
C GLN A 501 22.42 -16.64 3.43
N ALA A 502 22.27 -15.65 4.32
CA ALA A 502 21.16 -14.70 4.28
C ALA A 502 21.55 -13.43 3.51
N PHE A 503 20.64 -13.00 2.65
CA PHE A 503 20.73 -11.77 1.84
C PHE A 503 19.52 -10.89 2.14
N ILE A 504 19.67 -9.58 1.94
CA ILE A 504 18.58 -8.63 2.13
C ILE A 504 18.42 -7.72 0.92
N ARG A 505 17.19 -7.40 0.57
CA ARG A 505 16.87 -6.46 -0.50
C ARG A 505 15.64 -5.62 -0.20
N GLY A 506 15.62 -4.40 -0.73
CA GLY A 506 14.45 -3.55 -0.64
C GLY A 506 14.49 -2.36 -1.58
N GLY A 507 13.32 -1.83 -1.89
CA GLY A 507 13.15 -0.62 -2.68
C GLY A 507 12.73 0.57 -1.81
N SER A 508 13.15 1.80 -2.16
CA SER A 508 12.75 3.01 -1.46
C SER A 508 13.05 2.93 0.05
N ALA A 509 12.04 3.05 0.91
CA ALA A 509 12.17 2.83 2.36
C ALA A 509 12.75 1.44 2.70
N GLY A 510 12.42 0.39 1.92
CA GLY A 510 13.02 -0.93 2.09
C GLY A 510 14.51 -0.98 1.75
N GLY A 511 14.95 -0.15 0.81
CA GLY A 511 16.37 0.06 0.52
C GLY A 511 17.11 0.74 1.68
N TYR A 512 16.45 1.66 2.36
CA TYR A 512 16.98 2.26 3.60
C TYR A 512 17.15 1.20 4.70
N THR A 513 16.11 0.42 4.98
CA THR A 513 16.18 -0.68 5.95
C THR A 513 17.30 -1.66 5.58
N THR A 514 17.45 -1.99 4.29
CA THR A 514 18.55 -2.81 3.78
C THR A 514 19.91 -2.21 4.15
N LEU A 515 20.16 -0.95 3.83
CA LEU A 515 21.43 -0.28 4.11
C LEU A 515 21.70 -0.14 5.62
N CYS A 516 20.67 0.14 6.42
CA CYS A 516 20.77 0.16 7.89
C CYS A 516 21.13 -1.23 8.44
N ALA A 517 20.49 -2.29 7.96
CA ALA A 517 20.78 -3.65 8.37
C ALA A 517 22.23 -4.04 8.06
N LEU A 518 22.74 -3.64 6.88
CA LEU A 518 24.14 -3.91 6.50
C LEU A 518 25.15 -3.07 7.29
N ALA A 519 24.76 -1.88 7.76
CA ALA A 519 25.66 -1.00 8.53
C ALA A 519 25.70 -1.33 10.01
N PHE A 520 24.60 -1.79 10.60
CA PHE A 520 24.46 -1.88 12.05
C PHE A 520 24.32 -3.31 12.58
N GLU A 521 24.17 -4.31 11.69
CA GLU A 521 23.99 -5.72 12.05
C GLU A 521 24.86 -6.63 11.19
N ASP A 522 25.29 -7.76 11.74
CA ASP A 522 26.19 -8.73 11.09
C ASP A 522 25.45 -9.99 10.61
N VAL A 523 24.19 -9.83 10.17
CA VAL A 523 23.32 -10.97 9.80
C VAL A 523 23.41 -11.31 8.32
N PHE A 524 23.56 -10.30 7.47
CA PHE A 524 23.44 -10.45 6.03
C PHE A 524 24.81 -10.50 5.35
N ARG A 525 24.91 -11.37 4.35
CA ARG A 525 26.12 -11.62 3.58
C ARG A 525 26.33 -10.66 2.41
N ALA A 526 25.26 -10.10 1.90
CA ALA A 526 25.23 -9.03 0.90
C ALA A 526 23.82 -8.41 0.86
N GLY A 527 23.69 -7.25 0.23
CA GLY A 527 22.41 -6.60 0.04
C GLY A 527 22.22 -5.93 -1.31
N ALA A 528 20.94 -5.69 -1.66
CA ALA A 528 20.54 -4.92 -2.84
C ALA A 528 19.65 -3.74 -2.43
N SER A 529 20.06 -2.53 -2.78
CA SER A 529 19.28 -1.31 -2.60
C SER A 529 18.74 -0.83 -3.94
N LEU A 530 17.41 -0.85 -4.09
CA LEU A 530 16.73 -0.37 -5.27
C LEU A 530 16.16 1.02 -4.96
N TYR A 531 16.73 2.07 -5.59
CA TYR A 531 16.33 3.47 -5.35
C TYR A 531 16.11 3.76 -3.85
N GLY A 532 17.00 3.23 -2.99
CA GLY A 532 16.87 3.29 -1.54
C GLY A 532 17.40 4.58 -0.95
N VAL A 533 16.80 4.99 0.17
CA VAL A 533 17.26 6.16 0.93
C VAL A 533 18.58 5.83 1.63
N SER A 534 19.62 6.62 1.40
CA SER A 534 20.92 6.51 2.08
C SER A 534 21.18 7.64 3.07
N ASP A 535 20.50 8.77 2.85
CA ASP A 535 20.57 9.97 3.69
C ASP A 535 19.16 10.52 3.95
N PRO A 536 18.55 10.22 5.10
CA PRO A 536 17.22 10.72 5.46
C PRO A 536 17.14 12.25 5.58
N VAL A 537 18.23 12.93 5.98
CA VAL A 537 18.25 14.41 6.06
C VAL A 537 18.18 15.02 4.67
N ALA A 538 18.90 14.46 3.70
CA ALA A 538 18.83 14.89 2.31
C ALA A 538 17.44 14.61 1.71
N LEU A 539 16.81 13.48 2.05
CA LEU A 539 15.44 13.16 1.65
C LEU A 539 14.45 14.20 2.18
N ALA A 540 14.49 14.54 3.47
CA ALA A 540 13.62 15.53 4.09
C ALA A 540 13.65 16.90 3.38
N LYS A 541 14.81 17.28 2.82
CA LYS A 541 15.00 18.55 2.12
C LYS A 541 14.53 18.55 0.66
N ALA A 542 14.49 17.37 0.03
CA ALA A 542 14.26 17.23 -1.40
C ALA A 542 12.92 16.59 -1.77
N THR A 543 12.25 15.95 -0.82
CA THR A 543 11.01 15.21 -1.09
C THR A 543 9.81 16.12 -1.31
N HIS A 544 8.75 15.57 -1.89
CA HIS A 544 7.50 16.29 -2.19
C HIS A 544 6.64 16.53 -0.93
N LYS A 545 5.63 17.42 -1.05
CA LYS A 545 4.82 17.90 0.08
C LYS A 545 4.18 16.78 0.91
N LEU A 546 3.69 15.70 0.29
CA LEU A 546 3.01 14.61 1.01
C LEU A 546 3.96 13.91 2.00
N GLU A 547 5.23 13.74 1.65
CA GLU A 547 6.22 13.10 2.51
C GLU A 547 7.06 14.08 3.32
N GLY A 548 6.88 15.39 3.09
CA GLY A 548 7.75 16.42 3.67
C GLY A 548 7.90 16.35 5.18
N ASP A 549 6.86 15.95 5.91
CA ASP A 549 6.88 15.81 7.37
C ASP A 549 6.83 14.33 7.82
N TYR A 550 6.86 13.40 6.88
CA TYR A 550 6.74 11.97 7.24
C TYR A 550 7.95 11.48 8.04
N LEU A 551 9.13 12.00 7.73
CA LEU A 551 10.35 11.68 8.47
C LEU A 551 10.31 12.18 9.91
N ASP A 552 9.61 13.28 10.20
CA ASP A 552 9.40 13.77 11.57
C ASP A 552 8.67 12.72 12.40
N TRP A 553 7.69 12.05 11.81
CA TRP A 553 6.99 10.95 12.46
C TRP A 553 7.85 9.68 12.57
N LEU A 554 8.66 9.36 11.56
CA LEU A 554 9.47 8.15 11.47
C LEU A 554 10.75 8.19 12.34
N ILE A 555 11.42 9.35 12.40
CA ILE A 555 12.71 9.52 13.04
C ILE A 555 12.65 10.60 14.13
N GLY A 556 11.96 11.70 13.86
CA GLY A 556 11.91 12.90 14.68
C GLY A 556 12.19 14.16 13.86
N ASP A 557 12.14 15.33 14.51
CA ASP A 557 12.43 16.60 13.85
C ASP A 557 13.91 16.66 13.41
N PRO A 558 14.22 16.93 12.12
CA PRO A 558 15.58 16.85 11.59
C PRO A 558 16.54 17.91 12.14
N VAL A 559 16.03 18.91 12.88
CA VAL A 559 16.84 19.96 13.52
C VAL A 559 17.07 19.65 15.00
N THR A 560 15.99 19.35 15.73
CA THR A 560 16.08 19.09 17.19
C THR A 560 16.53 17.68 17.52
N ASP A 561 16.26 16.69 16.65
CA ASP A 561 16.64 15.29 16.80
C ASP A 561 17.79 14.88 15.85
N ILE A 562 18.67 15.81 15.50
CA ILE A 562 19.73 15.58 14.52
C ILE A 562 20.65 14.39 14.89
N GLU A 563 20.94 14.19 16.17
CA GLU A 563 21.74 13.06 16.64
C GLU A 563 21.10 11.71 16.32
N ARG A 564 19.74 11.65 16.35
CA ARG A 564 19.00 10.44 15.97
C ARG A 564 19.07 10.18 14.47
N TYR A 565 19.03 11.24 13.65
CA TYR A 565 19.25 11.15 12.21
C TYR A 565 20.67 10.68 11.90
N GLU A 566 21.68 11.30 12.50
CA GLU A 566 23.09 10.91 12.30
C GLU A 566 23.30 9.45 12.66
N ALA A 567 22.78 8.99 13.81
CA ALA A 567 22.92 7.60 14.25
C ALA A 567 22.25 6.57 13.33
N ARG A 568 21.33 7.01 12.43
CA ARG A 568 20.53 6.15 11.55
C ARG A 568 20.71 6.49 10.07
N THR A 569 21.77 7.20 9.71
CA THR A 569 22.08 7.55 8.32
C THR A 569 23.12 6.59 7.77
N PRO A 570 22.76 5.61 6.90
CA PRO A 570 23.70 4.63 6.37
C PRO A 570 24.88 5.27 5.66
N LEU A 571 24.70 6.39 4.98
CA LEU A 571 25.77 7.10 4.30
C LEU A 571 26.87 7.56 5.26
N LEU A 572 26.52 8.03 6.46
CA LEU A 572 27.49 8.45 7.49
C LEU A 572 28.21 7.26 8.12
N HIS A 573 27.63 6.07 8.03
CA HIS A 573 28.14 4.83 8.60
C HIS A 573 28.57 3.81 7.52
N ALA A 574 28.84 4.27 6.30
CA ALA A 574 29.26 3.42 5.19
C ALA A 574 30.55 2.61 5.51
N ASN A 575 31.41 3.13 6.42
CA ASN A 575 32.59 2.44 6.91
C ASN A 575 32.30 1.23 7.82
N LEU A 576 31.07 1.07 8.30
CA LEU A 576 30.64 -0.11 9.07
C LEU A 576 30.16 -1.24 8.16
N ILE A 577 29.79 -0.94 6.92
CA ILE A 577 29.37 -1.97 5.94
C ILE A 577 30.63 -2.72 5.49
N SER A 578 30.66 -4.02 5.76
CA SER A 578 31.79 -4.91 5.45
C SER A 578 31.50 -5.93 4.35
N VAL A 579 30.26 -5.96 3.84
CA VAL A 579 29.75 -6.93 2.87
C VAL A 579 29.42 -6.29 1.53
N PRO A 580 29.39 -7.07 0.43
CA PRO A 580 29.08 -6.57 -0.90
C PRO A 580 27.67 -5.96 -1.02
N VAL A 581 27.52 -4.88 -1.79
CA VAL A 581 26.23 -4.20 -2.03
C VAL A 581 26.04 -3.89 -3.50
N ILE A 582 24.86 -4.23 -4.04
CA ILE A 582 24.43 -3.84 -5.39
C ILE A 582 23.33 -2.78 -5.34
N PHE A 583 23.37 -1.82 -6.25
CA PHE A 583 22.43 -0.71 -6.33
C PHE A 583 21.75 -0.63 -7.69
N PHE A 584 20.46 -0.28 -7.66
CA PHE A 584 19.65 -0.02 -8.85
C PHE A 584 18.93 1.31 -8.69
N GLN A 585 19.03 2.21 -9.70
CA GLN A 585 18.50 3.57 -9.61
C GLN A 585 17.90 4.04 -10.94
N GLY A 586 16.74 4.68 -10.90
CA GLY A 586 16.18 5.43 -12.02
C GLY A 586 16.77 6.85 -12.08
N GLU A 587 17.21 7.30 -13.26
CA GLU A 587 17.78 8.64 -13.44
C GLU A 587 16.73 9.77 -13.37
N LEU A 588 15.44 9.43 -13.56
CA LEU A 588 14.31 10.35 -13.48
C LEU A 588 13.59 10.30 -12.14
N ASP A 589 14.20 9.68 -11.12
CA ASP A 589 13.62 9.55 -9.79
C ASP A 589 13.59 10.91 -9.07
N ALA A 590 12.38 11.41 -8.81
CA ALA A 590 12.13 12.67 -8.12
C ALA A 590 11.77 12.47 -6.62
N VAL A 591 11.66 11.23 -6.14
CA VAL A 591 11.37 10.90 -4.74
C VAL A 591 12.67 10.65 -3.99
N VAL A 592 13.47 9.67 -4.43
CA VAL A 592 14.83 9.43 -3.95
C VAL A 592 15.79 9.74 -5.09
N VAL A 593 16.35 10.93 -5.06
CA VAL A 593 17.19 11.43 -6.15
C VAL A 593 18.45 10.56 -6.36
N PRO A 594 18.90 10.39 -7.62
CA PRO A 594 20.04 9.51 -7.96
C PRO A 594 21.33 9.81 -7.20
N GLU A 595 21.49 11.05 -6.75
CA GLU A 595 22.65 11.51 -5.97
C GLU A 595 22.79 10.73 -4.66
N GLN A 596 21.71 10.27 -4.04
CA GLN A 596 21.78 9.45 -2.83
C GLN A 596 22.45 8.10 -3.12
N THR A 597 22.07 7.44 -4.19
CA THR A 597 22.73 6.19 -4.63
C THR A 597 24.18 6.43 -5.03
N ARG A 598 24.50 7.49 -5.76
CA ARG A 598 25.88 7.83 -6.15
C ARG A 598 26.78 8.09 -4.94
N ALA A 599 26.27 8.85 -3.96
CA ALA A 599 27.02 9.15 -2.73
C ALA A 599 27.34 7.88 -1.95
N MET A 600 26.36 6.98 -1.80
CA MET A 600 26.52 5.72 -1.08
C MET A 600 27.50 4.77 -1.80
N LEU A 601 27.37 4.63 -3.13
CA LEU A 601 28.31 3.86 -3.95
C LEU A 601 29.73 4.36 -3.76
N LYS A 602 29.93 5.67 -3.86
CA LYS A 602 31.26 6.28 -3.69
C LYS A 602 31.83 5.99 -2.28
N ALA A 603 31.03 6.19 -1.24
CA ALA A 603 31.47 5.96 0.14
C ALA A 603 31.90 4.51 0.36
N LEU A 604 31.16 3.53 -0.16
CA LEU A 604 31.53 2.12 -0.07
C LEU A 604 32.77 1.77 -0.87
N GLN A 605 32.92 2.30 -2.09
CA GLN A 605 34.11 2.12 -2.91
C GLN A 605 35.36 2.71 -2.27
N ASP A 606 35.24 3.89 -1.66
CA ASP A 606 36.33 4.54 -0.92
C ASP A 606 36.76 3.69 0.30
N ASN A 607 35.85 2.90 0.86
CA ASN A 607 36.10 1.94 1.95
C ASN A 607 36.56 0.55 1.43
N GLY A 608 36.71 0.36 0.12
CA GLY A 608 37.18 -0.89 -0.48
C GLY A 608 36.13 -2.02 -0.52
N ILE A 609 34.86 -1.70 -0.37
CA ILE A 609 33.76 -2.65 -0.42
C ILE A 609 33.41 -2.97 -1.87
N LYS A 610 33.20 -4.26 -2.20
CA LYS A 610 32.70 -4.69 -3.51
C LYS A 610 31.30 -4.10 -3.74
N THR A 611 31.15 -3.26 -4.75
CA THR A 611 29.88 -2.64 -5.09
C THR A 611 29.61 -2.67 -6.59
N GLU A 612 28.34 -2.78 -6.96
CA GLU A 612 27.86 -2.56 -8.32
C GLU A 612 26.75 -1.50 -8.31
N GLY A 613 26.72 -0.62 -9.30
CA GLY A 613 25.69 0.40 -9.45
C GLY A 613 25.12 0.42 -10.87
N HIS A 614 23.81 0.26 -10.99
CA HIS A 614 23.09 0.23 -12.26
C HIS A 614 22.07 1.35 -12.32
N PHE A 615 22.23 2.26 -13.31
CA PHE A 615 21.36 3.42 -13.49
C PHE A 615 20.58 3.27 -14.78
N TYR A 616 19.26 3.52 -14.70
CA TYR A 616 18.34 3.40 -15.82
C TYR A 616 17.84 4.79 -16.23
N PRO A 617 18.23 5.28 -17.44
CA PRO A 617 18.04 6.68 -17.83
C PRO A 617 16.57 7.07 -18.03
N ASP A 618 15.69 6.11 -18.17
CA ASP A 618 14.29 6.26 -18.53
C ASP A 618 13.31 5.75 -17.45
N GLU A 619 13.81 5.52 -16.23
CA GLU A 619 13.01 5.10 -15.07
C GLU A 619 12.90 6.19 -14.01
N HIS A 620 11.74 6.24 -13.37
CA HIS A 620 11.41 7.06 -12.22
C HIS A 620 11.56 6.28 -10.90
N HIS A 621 10.89 6.75 -9.84
CA HIS A 621 10.82 6.02 -8.56
C HIS A 621 9.98 4.75 -8.73
N GLY A 622 10.64 3.59 -8.64
CA GLY A 622 10.06 2.29 -9.02
C GLY A 622 10.12 2.05 -10.53
N PHE A 623 10.71 0.91 -10.91
CA PHE A 623 10.89 0.57 -12.33
C PHE A 623 9.59 0.07 -12.95
N ARG A 624 9.28 0.56 -14.15
CA ARG A 624 8.05 0.23 -14.86
C ARG A 624 8.29 -0.52 -16.17
N LYS A 625 9.43 -0.32 -16.82
CA LYS A 625 9.73 -0.95 -18.09
C LYS A 625 10.22 -2.37 -17.89
N ALA A 626 9.62 -3.31 -18.58
CA ALA A 626 9.89 -4.73 -18.42
C ALA A 626 11.36 -5.09 -18.57
N HIS A 627 12.04 -4.50 -19.56
CA HIS A 627 13.46 -4.79 -19.81
C HIS A 627 14.36 -4.32 -18.66
N ASN A 628 14.08 -3.16 -18.06
CA ASN A 628 14.83 -2.65 -16.91
C ASN A 628 14.60 -3.49 -15.66
N GLN A 629 13.33 -3.90 -15.42
CA GLN A 629 12.99 -4.78 -14.30
C GLN A 629 13.65 -6.15 -14.44
N ALA A 630 13.66 -6.72 -15.65
CA ALA A 630 14.30 -8.01 -15.92
C ALA A 630 15.82 -7.94 -15.78
N ASP A 631 16.43 -6.87 -16.28
CA ASP A 631 17.88 -6.62 -16.15
C ASP A 631 18.29 -6.49 -14.67
N ALA A 632 17.54 -5.72 -13.88
CA ALA A 632 17.80 -5.58 -12.45
C ALA A 632 17.69 -6.91 -11.70
N LEU A 633 16.63 -7.68 -11.95
CA LEU A 633 16.41 -8.97 -11.32
C LEU A 633 17.51 -9.99 -11.64
N GLU A 634 17.96 -10.04 -12.90
CA GLU A 634 19.03 -10.95 -13.32
C GLU A 634 20.39 -10.56 -12.75
N LYS A 635 20.73 -9.26 -12.74
CA LYS A 635 21.97 -8.75 -12.19
C LYS A 635 22.07 -8.98 -10.68
N GLU A 636 20.98 -8.75 -9.96
CA GLU A 636 20.90 -9.00 -8.52
C GLU A 636 21.15 -10.49 -8.20
N TRP A 637 20.49 -11.40 -8.94
CA TRP A 637 20.70 -12.83 -8.77
C TRP A 637 22.15 -13.24 -9.05
N ARG A 638 22.76 -12.75 -10.15
CA ARG A 638 24.18 -13.03 -10.47
C ARG A 638 25.11 -12.54 -9.37
N PHE A 639 24.87 -11.34 -8.86
CA PHE A 639 25.64 -10.75 -7.79
C PHE A 639 25.61 -11.61 -6.53
N TYR A 640 24.45 -12.10 -6.10
CA TYR A 640 24.36 -12.98 -4.94
C TYR A 640 24.98 -14.37 -5.20
N ARG A 641 24.86 -14.90 -6.40
CA ARG A 641 25.55 -16.13 -6.79
C ARG A 641 27.08 -16.00 -6.69
N GLU A 642 27.63 -14.91 -7.18
CA GLU A 642 29.07 -14.64 -7.06
C GLU A 642 29.53 -14.57 -5.61
N VAL A 643 28.73 -13.97 -4.71
CA VAL A 643 29.03 -13.92 -3.28
C VAL A 643 28.99 -15.31 -2.64
N LEU A 644 28.06 -16.17 -3.03
CA LEU A 644 28.00 -17.57 -2.58
C LEU A 644 29.21 -18.37 -3.06
N ASP A 645 29.60 -18.23 -4.32
CA ASP A 645 30.67 -19.00 -4.95
C ASP A 645 32.07 -18.60 -4.43
N GLN A 646 32.26 -17.39 -3.90
CA GLN A 646 33.50 -16.92 -3.27
C GLN A 646 33.72 -17.45 -1.84
N ALA A 647 32.79 -18.19 -1.29
CA ALA A 647 32.83 -18.69 0.08
C ALA A 647 33.23 -20.19 0.19
N VAL A 648 33.56 -20.83 -0.94
CA VAL A 648 33.97 -22.27 -1.03
C VAL A 648 35.51 -22.39 -1.01
#